data_c3a216649cbd6191faf228912ae94796
#
_entry.id   c3a216649cbd6191faf228912ae94796
#
_cell.length_a   1.000
_cell.length_b   1.000
_cell.length_c   1.000
_cell.angle_alpha   90.00
_cell.angle_beta   90.00
_cell.angle_gamma   90.00
#
_symmetry.space_group_name_H-M   'P 1'
#
loop_
_entity.id
_entity.type
_entity.pdbx_description
1 polymer ?
#
loop_
_entity_poly.entity_id
_entity_poly.type
_entity_poly.pdbx_seq_one_letter_code
_entity_poly.pdbx_strand_id
1 'polypeptide(L)'
;MYYKIGIDVGSTTLKTVILNEKDEIIEKSYQRHFSKVREMTLEHFKSLKDLLNGKKFKLAITGSAGLGISKDYGIPFVQEVFSTAGAVKKCYPQTDIVIELGGEDAKILFLKGAIEERMNGTCAGGTGAFIDQMASLLDMEVSELDKISFEHERIYPIASRCGVFAKTDVQPLLNQGAKKSDIAASIYQAVVEQTITGLAQGRPIKGTVIFLGGPLYFLKGLQERFVEVLKLSKEEAIFPELAPYFVALGSAYFADTTEEIFDYDEVVNLLSQKKEKKVEHLENPLFTSEEEFESFLKRHQKVTVPTRDIATYSGKAYLGLDSGSTTIKVVLLDEDENILYRYYSSSKGNPVSLFLEQLKKIRELCGDRIEIVSSTVTGYGEELMQVAFGVDIGIVETIAHYTAAKHFNPDVDFIIDIGGQDIKCFHIKDGAIDSIVLNEACSSGCGSFLETFAKSLGYSTQDFAKKAIFSKSPAELGSRCTVFMNSSVKQAQKDGAEVEDISAGLARSVVKNAIFKVIRARDINDLGENIVVQGGTFLNNAVLRSFEQELGREVLRPEISELMGAYGAALYGKKVQKEKSKLLNLEELENFQHVSSPGMCKLCTNHCQLTINAFTNGQKFISGNKCERGAGKKLQSDLPNMVAYKNQLFNSIPLKAGGRAKIGLPRALNIYEMLPFWAELFCSLDCDVILSKVSNRNLYMKGQNTIPSDTVCYPAKLVHGHIIDLLEKNVDAIFYPCMSYTFDEGISDNCYNCPVVAYYPELIQANISEVEKTNFLYPHLGIENHKLFAEQMYEEFKNIIPKLTKKEMEQATEKAFKTYHEYRETVRQEGSRVLKFAEENNYPVIILASRPYHIDPEINHGLDRLLNSLQFVIVTEDALYPVEGKLTTKTLNQWGYHARMYNAAKYVSQHKNMELVHLVSFGCGIDAITTDEVQDILRSKNKLYTQLKIDEVSNLGAAKIRLRSLQATMKEREM
;
A
#
# COMPACT_ATOMS: atom_id res chain seq x y z
N MET A 1 53.05 18.97 1.19
CA MET A 1 52.51 17.72 1.74
C MET A 1 51.19 18.05 2.43
N TYR A 2 50.06 17.51 1.96
CA TYR A 2 48.74 17.83 2.45
C TYR A 2 47.95 16.56 2.72
N TYR A 3 47.21 16.54 3.83
CA TYR A 3 46.14 15.56 4.01
C TYR A 3 44.97 15.89 3.12
N LYS A 4 44.15 14.87 2.79
CA LYS A 4 42.94 15.01 1.98
C LYS A 4 41.77 14.56 2.84
N ILE A 5 40.82 15.45 3.04
CA ILE A 5 39.66 15.20 3.90
C ILE A 5 38.43 15.22 3.04
N GLY A 6 37.68 14.15 3.08
CA GLY A 6 36.35 14.05 2.47
C GLY A 6 35.28 13.88 3.54
N ILE A 7 34.27 14.71 3.48
CA ILE A 7 33.13 14.68 4.42
C ILE A 7 31.86 14.43 3.63
N ASP A 8 31.17 13.35 3.92
CA ASP A 8 29.83 13.05 3.43
C ASP A 8 28.82 13.40 4.51
N VAL A 9 28.03 14.44 4.27
CA VAL A 9 26.95 14.87 5.13
C VAL A 9 25.64 14.43 4.47
N GLY A 10 25.29 13.18 4.70
CA GLY A 10 24.06 12.59 4.17
C GLY A 10 22.81 13.04 4.93
N SER A 11 21.68 12.44 4.59
CA SER A 11 20.38 12.76 5.22
C SER A 11 20.28 12.38 6.71
N THR A 12 21.00 11.34 7.13
CA THR A 12 20.94 10.80 8.51
C THR A 12 22.29 10.69 9.19
N THR A 13 23.39 10.67 8.43
CA THR A 13 24.73 10.37 8.91
C THR A 13 25.78 11.33 8.40
N LEU A 14 26.77 11.58 9.22
CA LEU A 14 28.02 12.25 8.91
C LEU A 14 29.13 11.22 8.80
N LYS A 15 29.85 11.20 7.68
CA LYS A 15 30.97 10.30 7.46
C LYS A 15 32.19 11.12 7.05
N THR A 16 33.33 10.74 7.53
CA THR A 16 34.59 11.44 7.23
C THR A 16 35.67 10.41 6.88
N VAL A 17 36.44 10.71 5.86
CA VAL A 17 37.63 9.95 5.51
C VAL A 17 38.79 10.94 5.38
N ILE A 18 39.90 10.63 6.04
CA ILE A 18 41.15 11.41 5.97
C ILE A 18 42.22 10.51 5.33
N LEU A 19 42.78 10.99 4.24
CA LEU A 19 43.87 10.34 3.53
C LEU A 19 45.20 11.08 3.73
N ASN A 20 46.29 10.31 3.78
CA ASN A 20 47.62 10.87 3.64
C ASN A 20 47.94 11.13 2.17
N GLU A 21 49.17 11.56 1.92
CA GLU A 21 49.70 11.87 0.59
C GLU A 21 49.74 10.66 -0.37
N LYS A 22 49.79 9.46 0.20
CA LYS A 22 49.86 8.19 -0.54
C LYS A 22 48.50 7.57 -0.76
N ASP A 23 47.41 8.31 -0.46
CA ASP A 23 46.04 7.83 -0.49
C ASP A 23 45.70 6.71 0.51
N GLU A 24 46.53 6.58 1.59
CA GLU A 24 46.22 5.64 2.65
C GLU A 24 45.25 6.31 3.65
N ILE A 25 44.24 5.56 4.12
CA ILE A 25 43.27 6.04 5.10
C ILE A 25 43.96 6.13 6.48
N ILE A 26 44.04 7.34 7.04
CA ILE A 26 44.58 7.58 8.36
C ILE A 26 43.49 7.57 9.43
N GLU A 27 42.30 8.08 9.07
CA GLU A 27 41.16 8.18 9.97
C GLU A 27 39.86 8.02 9.16
N LYS A 28 38.88 7.39 9.79
CA LYS A 28 37.50 7.30 9.23
C LYS A 28 36.50 7.34 10.38
N SER A 29 35.42 8.05 10.18
CA SER A 29 34.31 8.11 11.17
C SER A 29 32.96 7.99 10.51
N TYR A 30 32.01 7.44 11.28
CA TYR A 30 30.62 7.25 10.89
C TYR A 30 29.72 7.58 12.10
N GLN A 31 28.91 8.63 12.01
CA GLN A 31 28.09 9.11 13.11
C GLN A 31 26.70 9.48 12.63
N ARG A 32 25.67 9.27 13.47
CA ARG A 32 24.32 9.83 13.23
C ARG A 32 24.26 11.26 13.73
N HIS A 33 23.73 12.18 12.94
CA HIS A 33 23.66 13.60 13.31
C HIS A 33 22.31 14.02 13.90
N PHE A 34 21.28 13.15 13.92
CA PHE A 34 19.96 13.41 14.50
C PHE A 34 19.41 14.80 14.13
N SER A 35 19.54 15.17 12.85
CA SER A 35 19.18 16.46 12.28
C SER A 35 20.00 17.69 12.79
N LYS A 36 20.93 17.52 13.72
CA LYS A 36 21.84 18.57 14.21
C LYS A 36 23.11 18.67 13.35
N VAL A 37 22.87 18.83 12.02
CA VAL A 37 23.92 18.70 10.99
C VAL A 37 25.13 19.61 11.28
N ARG A 38 24.88 20.92 11.53
CA ARG A 38 25.98 21.89 11.74
C ARG A 38 26.72 21.67 13.03
N GLU A 39 25.99 21.44 14.12
CA GLU A 39 26.55 21.17 15.44
C GLU A 39 27.45 19.93 15.40
N MET A 40 26.91 18.83 14.86
CA MET A 40 27.64 17.57 14.77
C MET A 40 28.85 17.66 13.84
N THR A 41 28.76 18.41 12.74
CA THR A 41 29.91 18.64 11.86
C THR A 41 31.02 19.41 12.56
N LEU A 42 30.66 20.46 13.32
CA LEU A 42 31.59 21.23 14.11
C LEU A 42 32.22 20.40 15.24
N GLU A 43 31.41 19.70 16.02
CA GLU A 43 31.88 18.82 17.09
C GLU A 43 32.81 17.73 16.59
N HIS A 44 32.44 17.11 15.48
CA HIS A 44 33.26 16.10 14.83
C HIS A 44 34.61 16.72 14.38
N PHE A 45 34.56 17.88 13.72
CA PHE A 45 35.81 18.54 13.31
C PHE A 45 36.69 18.95 14.52
N LYS A 46 36.07 19.37 15.61
CA LYS A 46 36.80 19.63 16.89
C LYS A 46 37.45 18.37 17.45
N SER A 47 36.85 17.20 17.33
CA SER A 47 37.43 15.93 17.78
C SER A 47 38.71 15.53 17.03
N LEU A 48 38.89 16.06 15.81
CA LEU A 48 40.07 15.80 14.99
C LEU A 48 41.28 16.71 15.32
N LYS A 49 41.21 17.50 16.39
CA LYS A 49 42.22 18.47 16.77
C LYS A 49 43.63 17.86 16.85
N ASP A 50 43.79 16.75 17.56
CA ASP A 50 45.10 16.11 17.77
C ASP A 50 45.71 15.60 16.45
N LEU A 51 44.88 15.25 15.48
CA LEU A 51 45.32 14.78 14.19
C LEU A 51 45.64 15.92 13.22
N LEU A 52 44.90 17.02 13.24
CA LEU A 52 44.93 18.06 12.21
C LEU A 52 45.66 19.35 12.68
N ASN A 53 45.88 19.56 13.99
CA ASN A 53 46.51 20.77 14.52
C ASN A 53 47.91 20.93 13.95
N GLY A 54 48.19 22.14 13.42
CA GLY A 54 49.47 22.49 12.82
C GLY A 54 49.73 21.87 11.45
N LYS A 55 48.72 21.16 10.85
CA LYS A 55 48.84 20.57 9.53
C LYS A 55 47.98 21.32 8.51
N LYS A 56 48.47 21.33 7.28
CA LYS A 56 47.66 21.81 6.12
C LYS A 56 47.01 20.66 5.44
N PHE A 57 45.77 20.86 4.99
CA PHE A 57 44.98 19.85 4.30
C PHE A 57 44.07 20.45 3.25
N LYS A 58 43.66 19.63 2.31
CA LYS A 58 42.59 19.91 1.35
C LYS A 58 41.31 19.26 1.85
N LEU A 59 40.18 19.96 1.69
CA LEU A 59 38.90 19.56 2.24
C LEU A 59 37.82 19.66 1.14
N ALA A 60 37.00 18.65 1.01
CA ALA A 60 35.78 18.72 0.21
C ALA A 60 34.60 18.08 0.94
N ILE A 61 33.43 18.62 0.70
CA ILE A 61 32.17 18.15 1.28
C ILE A 61 31.28 17.60 0.18
N THR A 62 30.54 16.58 0.52
CA THR A 62 29.51 15.96 -0.32
C THR A 62 28.27 15.65 0.53
N GLY A 63 27.25 15.08 -0.07
CA GLY A 63 26.03 14.70 0.63
C GLY A 63 24.90 15.72 0.55
N SER A 64 23.68 15.25 0.67
CA SER A 64 22.46 16.05 0.51
C SER A 64 22.37 17.23 1.50
N ALA A 65 22.85 17.06 2.75
CA ALA A 65 22.96 18.14 3.73
C ALA A 65 24.27 18.94 3.62
N GLY A 66 25.30 18.39 2.98
CA GLY A 66 26.60 19.00 2.80
C GLY A 66 26.59 20.25 1.88
N LEU A 67 25.70 20.29 0.91
CA LEU A 67 25.56 21.43 0.00
C LEU A 67 25.26 22.74 0.74
N GLY A 68 24.45 22.69 1.80
CA GLY A 68 24.17 23.85 2.64
C GLY A 68 25.40 24.35 3.36
N ILE A 69 26.20 23.46 3.94
CA ILE A 69 27.46 23.79 4.62
C ILE A 69 28.44 24.38 3.60
N SER A 70 28.60 23.74 2.46
CA SER A 70 29.48 24.24 1.39
C SER A 70 29.13 25.68 0.98
N LYS A 71 27.87 25.96 0.68
CA LYS A 71 27.40 27.30 0.31
C LYS A 71 27.57 28.34 1.42
N ASP A 72 27.33 27.96 2.67
CA ASP A 72 27.39 28.86 3.80
C ASP A 72 28.84 29.25 4.17
N TYR A 73 29.78 28.33 3.97
CA TYR A 73 31.16 28.47 4.44
C TYR A 73 32.23 28.45 3.34
N GLY A 74 31.86 28.34 2.08
CA GLY A 74 32.80 28.35 0.95
C GLY A 74 33.70 27.12 0.85
N ILE A 75 33.29 25.97 1.43
CA ILE A 75 34.06 24.72 1.34
C ILE A 75 33.74 24.03 0.00
N PRO A 76 34.75 23.53 -0.74
CA PRO A 76 34.54 22.82 -1.99
C PRO A 76 33.51 21.69 -1.88
N PHE A 77 32.63 21.60 -2.86
CA PHE A 77 31.56 20.60 -2.92
C PHE A 77 31.69 19.69 -4.14
N VAL A 78 31.51 18.40 -3.94
CA VAL A 78 31.39 17.42 -5.02
C VAL A 78 30.05 16.69 -4.91
N GLN A 79 29.38 16.48 -6.04
CA GLN A 79 28.15 15.70 -6.05
C GLN A 79 28.43 14.23 -5.71
N GLU A 80 27.55 13.61 -4.95
CA GLU A 80 27.67 12.22 -4.46
C GLU A 80 27.98 11.22 -5.55
N VAL A 81 27.32 11.35 -6.73
CA VAL A 81 27.48 10.46 -7.87
C VAL A 81 28.92 10.45 -8.38
N PHE A 82 29.49 11.65 -8.56
CA PHE A 82 30.90 11.78 -9.00
C PHE A 82 31.87 11.29 -7.93
N SER A 83 31.56 11.53 -6.67
CA SER A 83 32.30 11.05 -5.54
C SER A 83 32.34 9.52 -5.50
N THR A 84 31.17 8.88 -5.52
CA THR A 84 31.03 7.41 -5.54
C THR A 84 31.70 6.81 -6.76
N ALA A 85 31.42 7.33 -7.97
CA ALA A 85 32.00 6.80 -9.21
C ALA A 85 33.53 6.94 -9.24
N GLY A 86 34.06 8.05 -8.73
CA GLY A 86 35.51 8.29 -8.63
C GLY A 86 36.19 7.29 -7.70
N ALA A 87 35.63 7.07 -6.50
CA ALA A 87 36.14 6.11 -5.55
C ALA A 87 36.08 4.67 -6.10
N VAL A 88 34.96 4.29 -6.70
CA VAL A 88 34.78 2.94 -7.29
C VAL A 88 35.76 2.71 -8.43
N LYS A 89 35.89 3.62 -9.37
CA LYS A 89 36.87 3.49 -10.50
C LYS A 89 38.31 3.34 -10.01
N LYS A 90 38.65 3.99 -8.90
CA LYS A 90 40.01 3.90 -8.35
C LYS A 90 40.24 2.62 -7.58
N CYS A 91 39.26 2.18 -6.75
CA CYS A 91 39.43 1.02 -5.86
C CYS A 91 39.02 -0.30 -6.53
N TYR A 92 38.02 -0.28 -7.41
CA TYR A 92 37.42 -1.46 -8.07
C TYR A 92 37.17 -1.20 -9.55
N PRO A 93 38.21 -1.05 -10.39
CA PRO A 93 38.07 -0.65 -11.79
C PRO A 93 37.31 -1.64 -12.68
N GLN A 94 37.14 -2.89 -12.22
CA GLN A 94 36.33 -3.92 -12.89
C GLN A 94 34.83 -3.80 -12.73
N THR A 95 34.37 -2.85 -11.92
CA THR A 95 32.94 -2.69 -11.61
C THR A 95 32.14 -2.21 -12.81
N ASP A 96 31.03 -2.88 -13.10
CA ASP A 96 30.09 -2.48 -14.14
C ASP A 96 28.95 -1.63 -13.58
N ILE A 97 28.49 -2.00 -12.38
CA ILE A 97 27.30 -1.40 -11.77
C ILE A 97 27.55 -1.14 -10.28
N VAL A 98 27.09 0.00 -9.79
CA VAL A 98 27.04 0.33 -8.37
C VAL A 98 25.60 0.32 -7.92
N ILE A 99 25.29 -0.40 -6.84
CA ILE A 99 24.04 -0.28 -6.11
C ILE A 99 24.38 0.31 -4.74
N GLU A 100 23.89 1.50 -4.46
CA GLU A 100 24.11 2.19 -3.20
C GLU A 100 22.78 2.41 -2.48
N LEU A 101 22.67 1.87 -1.26
CA LEU A 101 21.53 2.12 -0.38
C LEU A 101 21.97 2.99 0.79
N GLY A 102 21.47 4.22 0.82
CA GLY A 102 21.64 5.16 1.91
C GLY A 102 20.57 5.06 2.99
N GLY A 103 20.54 6.04 3.89
CA GLY A 103 19.50 6.17 4.90
C GLY A 103 18.14 6.48 4.30
N GLU A 104 18.07 7.38 3.33
CA GLU A 104 16.84 7.81 2.66
C GLU A 104 16.93 7.77 1.12
N ASP A 105 18.12 7.59 0.59
CA ASP A 105 18.39 7.57 -0.83
C ASP A 105 18.80 6.16 -1.27
N ALA A 106 18.38 5.78 -2.46
CA ALA A 106 18.82 4.59 -3.14
C ALA A 106 19.27 4.97 -4.56
N LYS A 107 20.43 4.48 -5.00
CA LYS A 107 21.03 4.85 -6.28
C LYS A 107 21.53 3.61 -7.00
N ILE A 108 21.44 3.63 -8.32
CA ILE A 108 22.13 2.69 -9.19
C ILE A 108 22.96 3.48 -10.23
N LEU A 109 24.23 3.14 -10.35
CA LEU A 109 25.11 3.75 -11.34
C LEU A 109 25.56 2.68 -12.32
N PHE A 110 25.37 2.92 -13.60
CA PHE A 110 25.90 2.10 -14.66
C PHE A 110 27.19 2.76 -15.15
N LEU A 111 28.33 2.06 -15.00
CA LEU A 111 29.67 2.63 -15.24
C LEU A 111 30.23 2.32 -16.62
N LYS A 112 29.63 1.42 -17.38
CA LYS A 112 30.05 1.11 -18.77
C LYS A 112 29.63 2.22 -19.73
N GLY A 113 30.58 2.87 -20.33
CA GLY A 113 30.39 4.01 -21.24
C GLY A 113 30.23 5.33 -20.48
N ALA A 114 29.26 6.16 -20.82
CA ALA A 114 28.90 7.33 -20.04
C ALA A 114 28.26 6.86 -18.71
N ILE A 115 28.62 7.52 -17.61
CA ILE A 115 28.00 7.24 -16.31
C ILE A 115 26.53 7.59 -16.40
N GLU A 116 25.68 6.61 -16.20
CA GLU A 116 24.24 6.79 -16.07
C GLU A 116 23.82 6.57 -14.62
N GLU A 117 23.22 7.58 -14.04
CA GLU A 117 22.68 7.54 -12.69
C GLU A 117 21.17 7.38 -12.73
N ARG A 118 20.65 6.57 -11.81
CA ARG A 118 19.25 6.50 -11.49
C ARG A 118 19.11 6.48 -9.97
N MET A 119 18.27 7.36 -9.48
CA MET A 119 18.05 7.56 -8.05
C MET A 119 16.55 7.60 -7.73
N ASN A 120 16.17 7.15 -6.55
CA ASN A 120 14.83 7.35 -6.04
C ASN A 120 14.61 8.85 -5.78
N GLY A 121 13.76 9.51 -6.56
CA GLY A 121 13.61 10.98 -6.48
C GLY A 121 12.99 11.51 -5.20
N THR A 122 12.00 10.80 -4.65
CA THR A 122 11.14 11.34 -3.57
C THR A 122 10.64 10.30 -2.58
N CYS A 123 10.83 9.02 -2.84
CA CYS A 123 10.32 7.94 -1.99
C CYS A 123 11.46 7.20 -1.30
N ALA A 124 11.42 7.11 0.03
CA ALA A 124 12.40 6.32 0.80
C ALA A 124 12.17 4.80 0.73
N GLY A 125 11.33 4.32 -0.18
CA GLY A 125 11.16 2.88 -0.45
C GLY A 125 12.49 2.25 -0.85
N GLY A 126 12.83 1.11 -0.27
CA GLY A 126 14.10 0.42 -0.55
C GLY A 126 15.34 1.01 0.12
N THR A 127 15.19 1.89 1.12
CA THR A 127 16.28 2.54 1.83
C THR A 127 16.41 2.07 3.29
N GLY A 128 17.43 2.53 3.99
CA GLY A 128 17.60 2.25 5.42
C GLY A 128 16.41 2.71 6.27
N ALA A 129 15.87 3.89 6.00
CA ALA A 129 14.70 4.39 6.71
C ALA A 129 13.45 3.51 6.51
N PHE A 130 13.30 2.90 5.36
CA PHE A 130 12.26 1.90 5.12
C PHE A 130 12.45 0.67 6.03
N ILE A 131 13.68 0.16 6.10
CA ILE A 131 14.01 -1.01 6.93
C ILE A 131 13.82 -0.69 8.41
N ASP A 132 14.26 0.49 8.87
CA ASP A 132 14.06 0.97 10.25
C ASP A 132 12.56 1.04 10.60
N GLN A 133 11.72 1.54 9.69
CA GLN A 133 10.27 1.59 9.88
C GLN A 133 9.65 0.18 9.97
N MET A 134 10.11 -0.75 9.15
CA MET A 134 9.59 -2.13 9.17
C MET A 134 10.04 -2.88 10.43
N ALA A 135 11.28 -2.69 10.88
CA ALA A 135 11.76 -3.23 12.13
C ALA A 135 10.95 -2.70 13.34
N SER A 136 10.68 -1.38 13.35
CA SER A 136 9.82 -0.76 14.36
C SER A 136 8.38 -1.32 14.35
N LEU A 137 7.84 -1.63 13.16
CA LEU A 137 6.53 -2.26 13.03
C LEU A 137 6.49 -3.67 13.63
N LEU A 138 7.60 -4.40 13.52
CA LEU A 138 7.78 -5.73 14.09
C LEU A 138 8.13 -5.70 15.59
N ASP A 139 8.27 -4.49 16.18
CA ASP A 139 8.73 -4.27 17.57
C ASP A 139 10.09 -4.94 17.82
N MET A 140 11.08 -4.62 17.00
CA MET A 140 12.44 -5.15 17.10
C MET A 140 13.50 -4.16 16.54
N GLU A 141 14.74 -4.39 16.93
CA GLU A 141 15.87 -3.67 16.37
C GLU A 141 16.24 -4.22 14.98
N VAL A 142 16.81 -3.36 14.13
CA VAL A 142 17.22 -3.74 12.76
C VAL A 142 18.23 -4.88 12.75
N SER A 143 19.11 -4.94 13.74
CA SER A 143 20.08 -6.05 13.89
C SER A 143 19.42 -7.38 14.25
N GLU A 144 18.29 -7.34 14.96
CA GLU A 144 17.48 -8.53 15.25
C GLU A 144 16.70 -8.95 14.01
N LEU A 145 16.10 -7.99 13.28
CA LEU A 145 15.45 -8.24 12.00
C LEU A 145 16.38 -8.97 11.03
N ASP A 146 17.65 -8.53 10.94
CA ASP A 146 18.64 -9.16 10.06
C ASP A 146 18.90 -10.60 10.47
N LYS A 147 19.10 -10.86 11.77
CA LYS A 147 19.33 -12.22 12.27
C LYS A 147 18.20 -13.17 11.97
N ILE A 148 16.96 -12.78 12.26
CA ILE A 148 15.80 -13.68 12.06
C ILE A 148 15.48 -13.87 10.58
N SER A 149 15.91 -12.97 9.68
CA SER A 149 15.66 -13.10 8.25
C SER A 149 16.25 -14.37 7.64
N PHE A 150 17.32 -14.92 8.23
CA PHE A 150 17.93 -16.19 7.81
C PHE A 150 17.10 -17.44 8.19
N GLU A 151 16.18 -17.31 9.14
CA GLU A 151 15.33 -18.40 9.64
C GLU A 151 14.02 -18.53 8.87
N HIS A 152 13.87 -17.78 7.75
CA HIS A 152 12.63 -17.81 6.98
C HIS A 152 12.42 -19.13 6.25
N GLU A 153 11.17 -19.53 6.18
CA GLU A 153 10.71 -20.69 5.41
C GLU A 153 10.02 -20.26 4.11
N ARG A 154 9.61 -18.97 4.03
CA ARG A 154 8.87 -18.42 2.89
C ARG A 154 9.06 -16.92 2.73
N ILE A 155 8.71 -16.43 1.54
CA ILE A 155 8.65 -15.01 1.20
C ILE A 155 7.22 -14.65 0.88
N TYR A 156 6.65 -13.69 1.61
CA TYR A 156 5.36 -13.10 1.32
C TYR A 156 5.49 -11.99 0.29
N PRO A 157 4.51 -11.79 -0.60
CA PRO A 157 4.46 -10.61 -1.43
C PRO A 157 4.19 -9.38 -0.57
N ILE A 158 5.11 -8.43 -0.57
CA ILE A 158 4.99 -7.12 0.06
C ILE A 158 5.17 -6.08 -1.03
N ALA A 159 4.34 -5.03 -1.04
CA ALA A 159 4.46 -3.98 -2.03
C ALA A 159 5.82 -3.28 -1.94
N SER A 160 6.54 -3.27 -3.05
CA SER A 160 7.87 -2.69 -3.17
C SER A 160 7.87 -1.18 -3.49
N ARG A 161 6.73 -0.47 -3.39
CA ARG A 161 6.59 0.93 -3.83
C ARG A 161 7.00 1.94 -2.77
N CYS A 162 6.44 1.88 -1.59
CA CYS A 162 6.83 2.74 -0.48
C CYS A 162 6.54 2.10 0.87
N GLY A 163 7.21 2.59 1.93
CA GLY A 163 7.06 2.05 3.27
C GLY A 163 5.63 2.09 3.84
N VAL A 164 4.79 2.98 3.34
CA VAL A 164 3.38 3.05 3.75
C VAL A 164 2.59 1.88 3.22
N PHE A 165 2.74 1.54 1.93
CA PHE A 165 2.08 0.38 1.35
C PHE A 165 2.63 -0.93 1.92
N ALA A 166 3.94 -1.03 2.11
CA ALA A 166 4.54 -2.20 2.75
C ALA A 166 3.99 -2.44 4.16
N LYS A 167 3.76 -1.38 4.95
CA LYS A 167 3.09 -1.49 6.26
C LYS A 167 1.69 -2.10 6.15
N THR A 168 0.92 -1.66 5.17
CA THR A 168 -0.44 -2.16 4.93
C THR A 168 -0.44 -3.66 4.59
N ASP A 169 0.64 -4.16 3.99
CA ASP A 169 0.78 -5.58 3.69
C ASP A 169 1.33 -6.39 4.85
N VAL A 170 2.30 -5.85 5.57
CA VAL A 170 2.94 -6.52 6.72
C VAL A 170 1.99 -6.67 7.89
N GLN A 171 1.19 -5.64 8.18
CA GLN A 171 0.34 -5.64 9.37
C GLN A 171 -0.72 -6.76 9.36
N PRO A 172 -1.46 -7.02 8.27
CA PRO A 172 -2.34 -8.17 8.21
C PRO A 172 -1.64 -9.51 8.37
N LEU A 173 -0.41 -9.66 7.85
CA LEU A 173 0.37 -10.88 8.04
C LEU A 173 0.67 -11.13 9.52
N LEU A 174 1.06 -10.08 10.25
CA LEU A 174 1.27 -10.14 11.70
C LEU A 174 -0.03 -10.53 12.44
N ASN A 175 -1.13 -9.86 12.11
CA ASN A 175 -2.43 -10.10 12.75
C ASN A 175 -2.97 -11.52 12.47
N GLN A 176 -2.54 -12.13 11.36
CA GLN A 176 -2.89 -13.50 10.98
C GLN A 176 -1.91 -14.54 11.54
N GLY A 177 -0.90 -14.13 12.30
CA GLY A 177 0.06 -15.00 12.96
C GLY A 177 1.19 -15.50 12.04
N ALA A 178 1.55 -14.76 10.99
CA ALA A 178 2.73 -15.08 10.18
C ALA A 178 4.01 -14.98 11.01
N LYS A 179 5.00 -15.83 10.74
CA LYS A 179 6.29 -15.80 11.44
C LYS A 179 7.02 -14.49 11.14
N LYS A 180 7.58 -13.87 12.18
CA LYS A 180 8.37 -12.62 12.01
C LYS A 180 9.61 -12.85 11.13
N SER A 181 10.21 -14.03 11.14
CA SER A 181 11.33 -14.40 10.26
C SER A 181 10.96 -14.36 8.78
N ASP A 182 9.79 -14.92 8.43
CA ASP A 182 9.28 -14.87 7.06
C ASP A 182 8.99 -13.44 6.61
N ILE A 183 8.42 -12.62 7.51
CA ILE A 183 8.14 -11.21 7.23
C ILE A 183 9.45 -10.42 7.06
N ALA A 184 10.47 -10.66 7.89
CA ALA A 184 11.79 -10.02 7.78
C ALA A 184 12.45 -10.28 6.42
N ALA A 185 12.48 -11.53 5.99
CA ALA A 185 12.99 -11.89 4.66
C ALA A 185 12.15 -11.30 3.52
N SER A 186 10.82 -11.20 3.71
CA SER A 186 9.91 -10.59 2.73
C SER A 186 10.11 -9.08 2.61
N ILE A 187 10.45 -8.39 3.70
CA ILE A 187 10.83 -6.98 3.68
C ILE A 187 12.10 -6.79 2.84
N TYR A 188 13.11 -7.63 3.03
CA TYR A 188 14.32 -7.57 2.20
C TYR A 188 14.04 -7.88 0.72
N GLN A 189 13.15 -8.82 0.45
CA GLN A 189 12.69 -9.08 -0.92
C GLN A 189 12.06 -7.81 -1.53
N ALA A 190 11.21 -7.10 -0.79
CA ALA A 190 10.59 -5.86 -1.26
C ALA A 190 11.63 -4.75 -1.53
N VAL A 191 12.69 -4.64 -0.71
CA VAL A 191 13.81 -3.70 -0.95
C VAL A 191 14.52 -4.03 -2.26
N VAL A 192 14.82 -5.30 -2.50
CA VAL A 192 15.48 -5.74 -3.74
C VAL A 192 14.58 -5.49 -4.96
N GLU A 193 13.30 -5.85 -4.87
CA GLU A 193 12.32 -5.60 -5.94
C GLU A 193 12.18 -4.11 -6.26
N GLN A 194 12.18 -3.24 -5.25
CA GLN A 194 12.17 -1.79 -5.42
C GLN A 194 13.41 -1.30 -6.18
N THR A 195 14.58 -1.82 -5.85
CA THR A 195 15.82 -1.48 -6.56
C THR A 195 15.76 -1.89 -8.02
N ILE A 196 15.25 -3.08 -8.31
CA ILE A 196 15.15 -3.60 -9.69
C ILE A 196 14.10 -2.82 -10.49
N THR A 197 12.87 -2.72 -9.98
CA THR A 197 11.75 -2.13 -10.74
C THR A 197 11.74 -0.61 -10.68
N GLY A 198 12.06 -0.03 -9.53
CA GLY A 198 12.01 1.41 -9.30
C GLY A 198 13.23 2.15 -9.83
N LEU A 199 14.42 1.57 -9.72
CA LEU A 199 15.67 2.22 -10.14
C LEU A 199 16.18 1.71 -11.47
N ALA A 200 16.33 0.40 -11.68
CA ALA A 200 16.84 -0.11 -12.95
C ALA A 200 15.88 0.11 -14.12
N GLN A 201 14.54 0.16 -13.86
CA GLN A 201 13.53 0.54 -14.84
C GLN A 201 13.71 -0.16 -16.19
N GLY A 202 13.78 -1.49 -16.17
CA GLY A 202 13.96 -2.32 -17.36
C GLY A 202 15.40 -2.46 -17.85
N ARG A 203 16.35 -1.67 -17.35
CA ARG A 203 17.78 -1.85 -17.72
C ARG A 203 18.36 -3.07 -17.00
N PRO A 204 19.00 -4.01 -17.73
CA PRO A 204 19.55 -5.22 -17.11
C PRO A 204 20.66 -4.91 -16.10
N ILE A 205 20.58 -5.50 -14.92
CA ILE A 205 21.66 -5.50 -13.92
C ILE A 205 22.49 -6.75 -14.17
N LYS A 206 23.59 -6.62 -14.94
CA LYS A 206 24.46 -7.71 -15.33
C LYS A 206 25.93 -7.30 -15.28
N GLY A 207 26.81 -8.26 -14.96
CA GLY A 207 28.24 -8.05 -14.80
C GLY A 207 28.64 -7.86 -13.35
N THR A 208 29.78 -7.23 -13.10
CA THR A 208 30.30 -7.02 -11.75
C THR A 208 29.55 -5.89 -11.04
N VAL A 209 28.84 -6.20 -9.95
CA VAL A 209 28.05 -5.30 -9.16
C VAL A 209 28.71 -5.04 -7.81
N ILE A 210 28.98 -3.80 -7.49
CA ILE A 210 29.45 -3.38 -6.16
C ILE A 210 28.28 -2.83 -5.32
N PHE A 211 28.20 -3.27 -4.09
CA PHE A 211 27.14 -2.91 -3.14
C PHE A 211 27.67 -1.98 -2.08
N LEU A 212 27.13 -0.75 -2.01
CA LEU A 212 27.59 0.33 -1.16
C LEU A 212 26.49 0.85 -0.23
N GLY A 213 26.90 1.64 0.76
CA GLY A 213 26.00 2.27 1.73
C GLY A 213 25.81 1.44 2.99
N GLY A 214 25.26 2.09 4.03
CA GLY A 214 25.08 1.48 5.36
C GLY A 214 24.22 0.22 5.37
N PRO A 215 23.01 0.23 4.83
CA PRO A 215 22.14 -0.95 4.80
C PRO A 215 22.83 -2.17 4.17
N LEU A 216 23.49 -2.01 3.04
CA LEU A 216 24.19 -3.09 2.35
C LEU A 216 25.53 -3.50 3.01
N TYR A 217 26.02 -2.73 3.96
CA TYR A 217 27.16 -3.10 4.77
C TYR A 217 26.78 -3.89 6.03
N PHE A 218 25.78 -3.39 6.77
CA PHE A 218 25.41 -3.93 8.07
C PHE A 218 24.46 -5.15 7.98
N LEU A 219 23.62 -5.24 6.95
CA LEU A 219 22.55 -6.24 6.86
C LEU A 219 22.95 -7.35 5.90
N LYS A 220 23.38 -8.48 6.47
CA LYS A 220 23.86 -9.63 5.70
C LYS A 220 22.73 -10.38 5.00
N GLY A 221 21.55 -10.47 5.64
CA GLY A 221 20.35 -11.04 5.01
C GLY A 221 19.91 -10.27 3.77
N LEU A 222 20.06 -8.93 3.80
CA LEU A 222 19.78 -8.10 2.63
C LEU A 222 20.79 -8.35 1.49
N GLN A 223 22.09 -8.51 1.83
CA GLN A 223 23.12 -8.85 0.84
C GLN A 223 22.79 -10.17 0.13
N GLU A 224 22.49 -11.23 0.91
CA GLU A 224 22.13 -12.53 0.35
C GLU A 224 20.91 -12.46 -0.55
N ARG A 225 19.90 -11.68 -0.15
CA ARG A 225 18.69 -11.49 -0.95
C ARG A 225 18.99 -10.83 -2.30
N PHE A 226 19.86 -9.83 -2.36
CA PHE A 226 20.30 -9.23 -3.63
C PHE A 226 21.02 -10.25 -4.53
N VAL A 227 21.95 -10.99 -3.97
CA VAL A 227 22.72 -12.02 -4.73
C VAL A 227 21.77 -13.07 -5.32
N GLU A 228 20.82 -13.54 -4.51
CA GLU A 228 19.87 -14.57 -4.92
C GLU A 228 18.90 -14.10 -6.00
N VAL A 229 18.28 -12.91 -5.82
CA VAL A 229 17.29 -12.37 -6.77
C VAL A 229 17.95 -11.97 -8.09
N LEU A 230 19.13 -11.35 -8.04
CA LEU A 230 19.89 -10.96 -9.24
C LEU A 230 20.66 -12.14 -9.85
N LYS A 231 20.71 -13.30 -9.17
CA LYS A 231 21.44 -14.51 -9.59
C LYS A 231 22.91 -14.24 -9.87
N LEU A 232 23.55 -13.43 -9.03
CA LEU A 232 24.98 -13.10 -9.17
C LEU A 232 25.84 -14.22 -8.63
N SER A 233 26.95 -14.48 -9.31
CA SER A 233 28.03 -15.34 -8.76
C SER A 233 28.80 -14.60 -7.65
N LYS A 234 29.65 -15.34 -6.92
CA LYS A 234 30.48 -14.73 -5.87
C LYS A 234 31.50 -13.73 -6.43
N GLU A 235 31.92 -13.89 -7.65
CA GLU A 235 32.84 -13.02 -8.34
C GLU A 235 32.19 -11.77 -8.89
N GLU A 236 30.87 -11.84 -9.17
CA GLU A 236 30.08 -10.71 -9.68
C GLU A 236 29.57 -9.79 -8.57
N ALA A 237 29.44 -10.25 -7.33
CA ALA A 237 28.93 -9.48 -6.21
C ALA A 237 30.07 -9.01 -5.29
N ILE A 238 30.34 -7.71 -5.25
CA ILE A 238 31.39 -7.11 -4.43
C ILE A 238 30.77 -6.37 -3.23
N PHE A 239 31.16 -6.75 -2.00
CA PHE A 239 30.79 -6.11 -0.75
C PHE A 239 32.02 -5.58 -0.03
N PRO A 240 32.44 -4.32 -0.30
CA PRO A 240 33.65 -3.77 0.31
C PRO A 240 33.53 -3.56 1.81
N GLU A 241 34.62 -3.73 2.55
CA GLU A 241 34.69 -3.36 3.98
C GLU A 241 34.51 -1.86 4.22
N LEU A 242 34.84 -1.04 3.23
CA LEU A 242 34.67 0.40 3.26
C LEU A 242 33.35 0.88 2.66
N ALA A 243 32.40 -0.01 2.36
CA ALA A 243 31.14 0.33 1.70
C ALA A 243 30.41 1.57 2.27
N PRO A 244 30.34 1.82 3.61
CA PRO A 244 29.72 3.01 4.15
C PRO A 244 30.45 4.32 3.86
N TYR A 245 31.72 4.24 3.48
CA TYR A 245 32.63 5.39 3.38
C TYR A 245 32.96 5.81 1.94
N PHE A 246 32.49 5.07 0.93
CA PHE A 246 32.86 5.32 -0.47
C PHE A 246 32.56 6.74 -0.94
N VAL A 247 31.44 7.31 -0.49
CA VAL A 247 31.06 8.69 -0.82
C VAL A 247 32.06 9.68 -0.19
N ALA A 248 32.40 9.53 1.09
CA ALA A 248 33.41 10.36 1.74
C ALA A 248 34.83 10.13 1.16
N LEU A 249 35.17 8.90 0.80
CA LEU A 249 36.43 8.54 0.17
C LEU A 249 36.60 9.23 -1.20
N GLY A 250 35.56 9.20 -2.01
CA GLY A 250 35.55 9.90 -3.29
C GLY A 250 35.65 11.42 -3.13
N SER A 251 34.99 11.99 -2.09
CA SER A 251 35.13 13.40 -1.75
C SER A 251 36.57 13.75 -1.34
N ALA A 252 37.27 12.86 -0.60
CA ALA A 252 38.68 13.04 -0.29
C ALA A 252 39.57 13.01 -1.55
N TYR A 253 39.28 12.14 -2.50
CA TYR A 253 39.99 12.15 -3.78
C TYR A 253 39.68 13.41 -4.60
N PHE A 254 38.46 13.90 -4.57
CA PHE A 254 38.09 15.16 -5.22
C PHE A 254 38.79 16.36 -4.59
N ALA A 255 38.93 16.39 -3.24
CA ALA A 255 39.65 17.43 -2.55
C ALA A 255 41.06 17.63 -3.08
N ASP A 256 41.72 16.58 -3.56
CA ASP A 256 43.04 16.66 -4.18
C ASP A 256 43.09 17.52 -5.45
N THR A 257 41.96 17.64 -6.14
CA THR A 257 41.81 18.38 -7.38
C THR A 257 41.48 19.88 -7.17
N THR A 258 41.19 20.28 -5.93
CA THR A 258 40.86 21.67 -5.57
C THR A 258 42.15 22.45 -5.30
N GLU A 259 42.07 23.78 -5.41
CA GLU A 259 43.20 24.66 -5.12
C GLU A 259 43.23 25.10 -3.65
N GLU A 260 42.07 25.07 -2.98
CA GLU A 260 41.93 25.57 -1.60
C GLU A 260 42.66 24.67 -0.60
N ILE A 261 43.42 25.29 0.27
CA ILE A 261 44.18 24.65 1.32
C ILE A 261 43.73 25.24 2.66
N PHE A 262 43.31 24.40 3.57
CA PHE A 262 42.83 24.79 4.88
C PHE A 262 43.79 24.42 5.98
N ASP A 263 43.60 25.08 7.14
CA ASP A 263 44.14 24.63 8.41
C ASP A 263 43.01 24.38 9.44
N TYR A 264 43.34 23.74 10.56
CA TYR A 264 42.37 23.34 11.57
C TYR A 264 41.57 24.52 12.12
N ASP A 265 42.28 25.60 12.54
CA ASP A 265 41.68 26.76 13.20
C ASP A 265 40.76 27.52 12.23
N GLU A 266 41.13 27.61 10.97
CA GLU A 266 40.31 28.22 9.90
C GLU A 266 38.99 27.52 9.77
N VAL A 267 38.98 26.19 9.63
CA VAL A 267 37.74 25.41 9.44
C VAL A 267 36.85 25.43 10.68
N VAL A 268 37.45 25.34 11.88
CA VAL A 268 36.72 25.46 13.16
C VAL A 268 36.08 26.82 13.29
N ASN A 269 36.79 27.89 12.94
CA ASN A 269 36.25 29.25 12.96
C ASN A 269 35.11 29.44 11.93
N LEU A 270 35.26 28.92 10.72
CA LEU A 270 34.21 28.96 9.68
C LEU A 270 32.93 28.26 10.17
N LEU A 271 33.05 27.01 10.65
CA LEU A 271 31.89 26.24 11.10
C LEU A 271 31.24 26.79 12.39
N SER A 272 31.98 27.57 13.19
CA SER A 272 31.47 28.20 14.42
C SER A 272 30.60 29.43 14.18
N GLN A 273 30.62 30.01 12.97
CA GLN A 273 29.81 31.20 12.63
C GLN A 273 28.34 30.84 12.58
N LYS A 274 27.53 31.43 13.45
CA LYS A 274 26.08 31.32 13.39
C LYS A 274 25.52 32.19 12.26
N LYS A 275 24.88 31.58 11.29
CA LYS A 275 24.04 32.29 10.29
C LYS A 275 22.58 32.13 10.70
N GLU A 276 21.97 33.23 11.14
CA GLU A 276 20.54 33.28 11.43
C GLU A 276 19.75 33.22 10.11
N LYS A 277 18.89 32.22 9.98
CA LYS A 277 17.88 32.16 8.94
C LYS A 277 16.51 32.38 9.59
N LYS A 278 15.69 33.25 9.03
CA LYS A 278 14.30 33.45 9.47
C LYS A 278 13.42 32.37 8.85
N VAL A 279 12.58 31.77 9.68
CA VAL A 279 11.49 30.89 9.21
C VAL A 279 10.46 31.78 8.49
N GLU A 280 10.20 31.52 7.22
CA GLU A 280 9.34 32.37 6.38
C GLU A 280 7.85 31.99 6.46
N HIS A 281 7.50 30.74 6.83
CA HIS A 281 6.13 30.24 6.81
C HIS A 281 5.72 29.75 8.20
N LEU A 282 4.89 30.54 8.87
CA LEU A 282 4.39 30.29 10.21
C LEU A 282 2.86 30.23 10.22
N GLU A 283 2.33 29.33 11.04
CA GLU A 283 0.90 29.22 11.30
C GLU A 283 0.53 29.80 12.69
N ASN A 284 -0.76 30.01 12.92
CA ASN A 284 -1.23 30.52 14.20
C ASN A 284 -0.99 29.51 15.32
N PRO A 285 -0.70 29.92 16.57
CA PRO A 285 -0.57 29.02 17.71
C PRO A 285 -1.83 28.15 17.91
N LEU A 286 -1.63 26.97 18.52
CA LEU A 286 -2.75 26.12 18.91
C LEU A 286 -3.53 26.74 20.08
N PHE A 287 -2.82 27.28 21.05
CA PHE A 287 -3.35 28.00 22.19
C PHE A 287 -2.55 29.28 22.43
N THR A 288 -3.25 30.33 22.81
CA THR A 288 -2.65 31.64 23.07
C THR A 288 -2.35 31.87 24.55
N SER A 289 -2.99 31.10 25.44
CA SER A 289 -2.78 31.16 26.88
C SER A 289 -3.06 29.82 27.58
N GLU A 290 -2.59 29.71 28.83
CA GLU A 290 -2.89 28.54 29.69
C GLU A 290 -4.37 28.44 30.04
N GLU A 291 -5.05 29.58 30.24
CA GLU A 291 -6.49 29.61 30.55
C GLU A 291 -7.33 29.05 29.36
N GLU A 292 -6.92 29.37 28.14
CA GLU A 292 -7.56 28.80 26.95
C GLU A 292 -7.41 27.28 26.90
N PHE A 293 -6.19 26.80 27.18
CA PHE A 293 -5.90 25.35 27.22
C PHE A 293 -6.67 24.64 28.36
N GLU A 294 -6.71 25.23 29.56
CA GLU A 294 -7.49 24.65 30.66
C GLU A 294 -9.00 24.62 30.36
N SER A 295 -9.54 25.67 29.74
CA SER A 295 -10.95 25.70 29.33
C SER A 295 -11.26 24.60 28.30
N PHE A 296 -10.36 24.41 27.33
CA PHE A 296 -10.43 23.33 26.35
C PHE A 296 -10.41 21.95 27.04
N LEU A 297 -9.50 21.70 27.97
CA LEU A 297 -9.45 20.43 28.72
C LEU A 297 -10.74 20.20 29.54
N LYS A 298 -11.22 21.21 30.29
CA LYS A 298 -12.45 21.10 31.08
C LYS A 298 -13.66 20.76 30.21
N ARG A 299 -13.73 21.27 29.01
CA ARG A 299 -14.83 20.96 28.06
C ARG A 299 -14.79 19.50 27.65
N HIS A 300 -13.63 18.98 27.21
CA HIS A 300 -13.49 17.59 26.77
C HIS A 300 -13.56 16.56 27.90
N GLN A 301 -13.30 16.95 29.14
CA GLN A 301 -13.44 16.09 30.32
C GLN A 301 -14.91 15.88 30.77
N LYS A 302 -15.89 16.56 30.19
CA LYS A 302 -17.30 16.39 30.55
C LYS A 302 -17.93 15.10 30.02
N VAL A 303 -17.36 14.53 28.98
CA VAL A 303 -17.88 13.32 28.32
C VAL A 303 -17.16 12.08 28.89
N THR A 304 -17.63 11.65 30.07
CA THR A 304 -17.07 10.54 30.83
C THR A 304 -17.91 9.28 30.75
N VAL A 305 -17.31 8.13 31.01
CA VAL A 305 -18.01 6.87 31.21
C VAL A 305 -17.91 6.49 32.68
N PRO A 306 -19.04 6.19 33.36
CA PRO A 306 -19.00 5.73 34.74
C PRO A 306 -18.17 4.45 34.87
N THR A 307 -17.38 4.38 35.94
CA THR A 307 -16.57 3.19 36.27
C THR A 307 -17.06 2.63 37.59
N ARG A 308 -17.06 1.30 37.70
CA ARG A 308 -17.37 0.59 38.96
C ARG A 308 -16.23 -0.36 39.29
N ASP A 309 -15.87 -0.45 40.56
CA ASP A 309 -14.83 -1.36 40.99
C ASP A 309 -15.32 -2.82 40.81
N ILE A 310 -14.63 -3.57 39.97
CA ILE A 310 -14.91 -4.98 39.67
C ILE A 310 -14.89 -5.83 40.93
N ALA A 311 -14.13 -5.48 41.99
CA ALA A 311 -14.06 -6.20 43.24
C ALA A 311 -15.34 -6.11 44.03
N THR A 312 -16.14 -5.05 43.84
CA THR A 312 -17.40 -4.81 44.57
C THR A 312 -18.64 -5.22 43.78
N TYR A 313 -18.51 -5.52 42.51
CA TYR A 313 -19.63 -5.87 41.64
C TYR A 313 -19.94 -7.38 41.66
N SER A 314 -21.23 -7.69 41.63
CA SER A 314 -21.78 -9.04 41.42
C SER A 314 -22.96 -8.94 40.44
N GLY A 315 -22.99 -9.82 39.44
CA GLY A 315 -24.03 -9.82 38.42
C GLY A 315 -23.49 -10.16 37.02
N LYS A 316 -24.24 -9.75 36.03
CA LYS A 316 -23.91 -10.01 34.62
C LYS A 316 -22.95 -8.98 34.07
N ALA A 317 -22.05 -9.43 33.17
CA ALA A 317 -21.10 -8.56 32.49
C ALA A 317 -21.05 -8.85 31.00
N TYR A 318 -20.62 -7.85 30.23
CA TYR A 318 -20.55 -7.85 28.77
C TYR A 318 -19.13 -7.49 28.34
N LEU A 319 -18.47 -8.41 27.64
CA LEU A 319 -17.08 -8.25 27.22
C LEU A 319 -17.03 -7.75 25.79
N GLY A 320 -16.28 -6.69 25.57
CA GLY A 320 -15.94 -6.19 24.25
C GLY A 320 -14.45 -6.24 24.00
N LEU A 321 -14.07 -6.78 22.86
CA LEU A 321 -12.70 -6.90 22.41
C LEU A 321 -12.55 -6.15 21.08
N ASP A 322 -11.46 -5.40 20.93
CA ASP A 322 -11.08 -4.80 19.67
C ASP A 322 -9.64 -5.23 19.33
N SER A 323 -9.53 -6.10 18.33
CA SER A 323 -8.26 -6.58 17.78
C SER A 323 -7.89 -5.74 16.56
N GLY A 324 -7.41 -4.53 16.83
CA GLY A 324 -6.99 -3.60 15.78
C GLY A 324 -5.68 -4.02 15.10
N SER A 325 -5.29 -3.25 14.09
CA SER A 325 -4.08 -3.54 13.31
C SER A 325 -2.79 -3.45 14.14
N THR A 326 -2.72 -2.45 15.02
CA THR A 326 -1.51 -2.17 15.84
C THR A 326 -1.76 -2.25 17.33
N THR A 327 -3.00 -2.22 17.76
CA THR A 327 -3.38 -2.16 19.16
C THR A 327 -4.47 -3.15 19.51
N ILE A 328 -4.48 -3.61 20.74
CA ILE A 328 -5.58 -4.38 21.33
C ILE A 328 -6.29 -3.56 22.38
N LYS A 329 -7.59 -3.73 22.47
CA LYS A 329 -8.43 -3.06 23.46
C LYS A 329 -9.39 -4.06 24.06
N VAL A 330 -9.64 -3.93 25.35
CA VAL A 330 -10.58 -4.77 26.10
C VAL A 330 -11.41 -3.88 26.99
N VAL A 331 -12.71 -4.09 26.99
CA VAL A 331 -13.67 -3.42 27.87
C VAL A 331 -14.63 -4.46 28.43
N LEU A 332 -14.85 -4.43 29.74
CA LEU A 332 -15.88 -5.21 30.42
C LEU A 332 -16.89 -4.24 31.04
N LEU A 333 -18.16 -4.39 30.71
CA LEU A 333 -19.26 -3.56 31.19
C LEU A 333 -20.15 -4.35 32.15
N ASP A 334 -20.78 -3.63 33.13
CA ASP A 334 -21.87 -4.17 33.93
C ASP A 334 -23.23 -4.00 33.21
N GLU A 335 -24.31 -4.35 33.89
CA GLU A 335 -25.70 -4.21 33.40
C GLU A 335 -26.11 -2.76 33.19
N ASP A 336 -25.49 -1.82 33.90
CA ASP A 336 -25.76 -0.38 33.84
C ASP A 336 -24.80 0.35 32.89
N GLU A 337 -23.97 -0.42 32.12
CA GLU A 337 -22.98 0.09 31.14
C GLU A 337 -21.78 0.81 31.79
N ASN A 338 -21.56 0.62 33.10
CA ASN A 338 -20.34 1.10 33.75
C ASN A 338 -19.15 0.22 33.38
N ILE A 339 -17.97 0.81 33.25
CA ILE A 339 -16.75 0.06 32.98
C ILE A 339 -16.28 -0.63 34.27
N LEU A 340 -16.23 -1.97 34.24
CA LEU A 340 -15.65 -2.81 35.29
C LEU A 340 -14.16 -3.04 35.04
N TYR A 341 -13.75 -3.14 33.77
CA TYR A 341 -12.37 -3.35 33.35
C TYR A 341 -12.09 -2.72 32.01
N ARG A 342 -10.91 -2.11 31.87
CA ARG A 342 -10.45 -1.57 30.59
C ARG A 342 -8.97 -1.85 30.38
N TYR A 343 -8.56 -2.12 29.13
CA TYR A 343 -7.18 -2.31 28.74
C TYR A 343 -6.93 -1.79 27.32
N TYR A 344 -5.80 -1.14 27.15
CA TYR A 344 -5.32 -0.63 25.88
C TYR A 344 -3.80 -0.83 25.78
N SER A 345 -3.33 -1.48 24.73
CA SER A 345 -1.88 -1.69 24.50
C SER A 345 -1.56 -1.90 23.02
N SER A 346 -0.29 -1.71 22.66
CA SER A 346 0.23 -2.17 21.36
C SER A 346 0.09 -3.69 21.24
N SER A 347 -0.28 -4.18 20.06
CA SER A 347 -0.40 -5.63 19.78
C SER A 347 0.96 -6.33 19.73
N LYS A 348 2.07 -5.59 19.56
CA LYS A 348 3.45 -6.11 19.41
C LYS A 348 3.57 -7.27 18.40
N GLY A 349 2.63 -7.32 17.44
CA GLY A 349 2.54 -8.40 16.46
C GLY A 349 2.11 -9.76 17.02
N ASN A 350 1.63 -9.82 18.26
CA ASN A 350 1.15 -11.06 18.90
C ASN A 350 -0.17 -10.83 19.67
N PRO A 351 -1.27 -10.57 18.98
CA PRO A 351 -2.54 -10.26 19.64
C PRO A 351 -3.08 -11.45 20.45
N VAL A 352 -2.89 -12.69 20.00
CA VAL A 352 -3.42 -13.88 20.69
C VAL A 352 -2.87 -14.00 22.12
N SER A 353 -1.55 -13.87 22.30
CA SER A 353 -0.94 -13.97 23.63
C SER A 353 -1.38 -12.84 24.57
N LEU A 354 -1.52 -11.62 24.05
CA LEU A 354 -1.95 -10.48 24.86
C LEU A 354 -3.43 -10.61 25.26
N PHE A 355 -4.31 -11.02 24.36
CA PHE A 355 -5.71 -11.28 24.73
C PHE A 355 -5.83 -12.44 25.72
N LEU A 356 -5.04 -13.50 25.56
CA LEU A 356 -4.99 -14.60 26.52
C LEU A 356 -4.67 -14.11 27.93
N GLU A 357 -3.64 -13.26 28.07
CA GLU A 357 -3.26 -12.66 29.36
C GLU A 357 -4.41 -11.85 29.96
N GLN A 358 -5.04 -11.00 29.15
CA GLN A 358 -6.12 -10.15 29.64
C GLN A 358 -7.37 -10.96 29.98
N LEU A 359 -7.72 -11.99 29.21
CA LEU A 359 -8.86 -12.85 29.49
C LEU A 359 -8.66 -13.67 30.77
N LYS A 360 -7.45 -14.19 31.02
CA LYS A 360 -7.11 -14.83 32.30
C LYS A 360 -7.34 -13.88 33.45
N LYS A 361 -6.75 -12.69 33.38
CA LYS A 361 -6.89 -11.66 34.42
C LYS A 361 -8.35 -11.28 34.68
N ILE A 362 -9.16 -11.11 33.62
CA ILE A 362 -10.58 -10.81 33.76
C ILE A 362 -11.32 -11.96 34.44
N ARG A 363 -11.06 -13.23 34.03
CA ARG A 363 -11.69 -14.41 34.67
C ARG A 363 -11.33 -14.53 36.15
N GLU A 364 -10.07 -14.28 36.50
CA GLU A 364 -9.61 -14.26 37.91
C GLU A 364 -10.33 -13.17 38.72
N LEU A 365 -10.43 -11.95 38.17
CA LEU A 365 -11.12 -10.84 38.82
C LEU A 365 -12.62 -11.05 38.95
N CYS A 366 -13.25 -11.69 37.98
CA CYS A 366 -14.68 -12.01 38.01
C CYS A 366 -15.01 -13.08 39.05
N GLY A 367 -14.18 -14.15 39.14
CA GLY A 367 -14.45 -15.31 39.96
C GLY A 367 -15.85 -15.86 39.70
N ASP A 368 -16.52 -16.31 40.77
CA ASP A 368 -17.92 -16.78 40.70
C ASP A 368 -18.96 -15.64 40.85
N ARG A 369 -18.51 -14.40 41.09
CA ARG A 369 -19.41 -13.27 41.38
C ARG A 369 -19.97 -12.62 40.11
N ILE A 370 -19.20 -12.66 39.02
CA ILE A 370 -19.53 -11.97 37.78
C ILE A 370 -19.63 -12.99 36.64
N GLU A 371 -20.82 -13.05 36.06
CA GLU A 371 -21.08 -13.91 34.91
C GLU A 371 -20.89 -13.07 33.62
N ILE A 372 -19.89 -13.44 32.80
CA ILE A 372 -19.77 -12.87 31.46
C ILE A 372 -20.80 -13.56 30.56
N VAL A 373 -21.90 -12.88 30.30
CA VAL A 373 -23.02 -13.42 29.51
C VAL A 373 -22.87 -13.19 28.01
N SER A 374 -22.04 -12.24 27.61
CA SER A 374 -21.76 -11.98 26.20
C SER A 374 -20.31 -11.55 26.01
N SER A 375 -19.70 -12.05 24.97
CA SER A 375 -18.40 -11.63 24.47
C SER A 375 -18.50 -11.27 23.01
N THR A 376 -18.00 -10.07 22.66
CA THR A 376 -18.06 -9.54 21.29
C THR A 376 -16.68 -9.07 20.88
N VAL A 377 -16.28 -9.38 19.67
CA VAL A 377 -14.99 -8.92 19.11
C VAL A 377 -15.18 -8.19 17.81
N THR A 378 -14.33 -7.18 17.61
CA THR A 378 -14.24 -6.40 16.38
C THR A 378 -12.79 -6.21 15.96
N GLY A 379 -12.57 -5.58 14.81
CA GLY A 379 -11.26 -5.25 14.27
C GLY A 379 -10.67 -6.32 13.35
N TYR A 380 -9.47 -6.09 12.84
CA TYR A 380 -8.82 -6.96 11.85
C TYR A 380 -8.59 -8.41 12.32
N GLY A 381 -8.41 -8.62 13.62
CA GLY A 381 -8.20 -9.93 14.23
C GLY A 381 -9.50 -10.63 14.67
N GLU A 382 -10.67 -10.12 14.34
CA GLU A 382 -11.97 -10.60 14.77
C GLU A 382 -12.12 -12.12 14.64
N GLU A 383 -11.98 -12.66 13.43
CA GLU A 383 -12.18 -14.09 13.16
C GLU A 383 -11.16 -15.00 13.90
N LEU A 384 -9.91 -14.52 14.00
CA LEU A 384 -8.86 -15.22 14.74
C LEU A 384 -9.23 -15.33 16.22
N MET A 385 -9.69 -14.24 16.84
CA MET A 385 -10.07 -14.20 18.25
C MET A 385 -11.33 -15.02 18.54
N GLN A 386 -12.32 -15.01 17.64
CA GLN A 386 -13.50 -15.87 17.76
C GLN A 386 -13.12 -17.35 17.81
N VAL A 387 -12.26 -17.79 16.89
CA VAL A 387 -11.84 -19.19 16.82
C VAL A 387 -10.92 -19.55 18.00
N ALA A 388 -10.00 -18.66 18.39
CA ALA A 388 -9.05 -18.90 19.46
C ALA A 388 -9.72 -19.04 20.82
N PHE A 389 -10.60 -18.13 21.17
CA PHE A 389 -11.14 -17.98 22.52
C PHE A 389 -12.63 -18.31 22.68
N GLY A 390 -13.31 -18.70 21.60
CA GLY A 390 -14.74 -18.97 21.62
C GLY A 390 -15.60 -17.72 21.83
N VAL A 391 -15.14 -16.55 21.36
CA VAL A 391 -15.89 -15.29 21.46
C VAL A 391 -17.20 -15.43 20.69
N ASP A 392 -18.31 -15.05 21.34
CA ASP A 392 -19.67 -15.33 20.85
C ASP A 392 -20.01 -14.61 19.55
N ILE A 393 -19.66 -13.34 19.46
CA ILE A 393 -20.09 -12.46 18.38
C ILE A 393 -18.88 -11.77 17.75
N GLY A 394 -18.79 -11.82 16.44
CA GLY A 394 -17.89 -10.99 15.63
C GLY A 394 -18.66 -9.92 14.89
N ILE A 395 -18.30 -8.67 15.07
CA ILE A 395 -18.94 -7.55 14.38
C ILE A 395 -17.94 -6.72 13.60
N VAL A 396 -18.44 -6.11 12.54
CA VAL A 396 -17.63 -5.20 11.73
C VAL A 396 -17.30 -3.96 12.55
N GLU A 397 -16.08 -3.50 12.44
CA GLU A 397 -15.53 -2.37 13.20
C GLU A 397 -16.37 -1.10 13.06
N THR A 398 -16.93 -0.86 11.87
CA THR A 398 -17.84 0.26 11.60
C THR A 398 -19.08 0.26 12.50
N ILE A 399 -19.67 -0.91 12.72
CA ILE A 399 -20.85 -1.05 13.60
C ILE A 399 -20.47 -0.84 15.06
N ALA A 400 -19.32 -1.37 15.51
CA ALA A 400 -18.84 -1.17 16.87
C ALA A 400 -18.61 0.33 17.14
N HIS A 401 -17.88 1.02 16.27
CA HIS A 401 -17.61 2.44 16.41
C HIS A 401 -18.87 3.31 16.35
N TYR A 402 -19.80 3.00 15.45
CA TYR A 402 -21.08 3.69 15.37
C TYR A 402 -21.93 3.48 16.65
N THR A 403 -22.01 2.24 17.14
CA THR A 403 -22.75 1.92 18.37
C THR A 403 -22.23 2.73 19.55
N ALA A 404 -20.91 2.83 19.71
CA ALA A 404 -20.30 3.63 20.76
C ALA A 404 -20.55 5.13 20.56
N ALA A 405 -20.36 5.66 19.35
CA ALA A 405 -20.58 7.09 19.09
C ALA A 405 -22.03 7.52 19.36
N LYS A 406 -23.00 6.70 18.94
CA LYS A 406 -24.43 6.93 19.16
C LYS A 406 -24.82 6.91 20.65
N HIS A 407 -24.12 6.11 21.46
CA HIS A 407 -24.31 6.10 22.91
C HIS A 407 -23.95 7.46 23.54
N PHE A 408 -22.84 8.09 23.08
CA PHE A 408 -22.40 9.41 23.58
C PHE A 408 -23.15 10.59 22.96
N ASN A 409 -23.55 10.47 21.71
CA ASN A 409 -24.33 11.47 21.00
C ASN A 409 -25.35 10.76 20.09
N PRO A 410 -26.64 10.66 20.56
CA PRO A 410 -27.69 10.04 19.76
C PRO A 410 -27.96 10.71 18.41
N ASP A 411 -27.63 12.01 18.30
CA ASP A 411 -27.85 12.83 17.11
C ASP A 411 -26.55 12.98 16.27
N VAL A 412 -25.61 12.07 16.41
CA VAL A 412 -24.33 12.12 15.67
C VAL A 412 -24.56 12.11 14.16
N ASP A 413 -23.99 13.10 13.47
CA ASP A 413 -24.02 13.23 12.01
C ASP A 413 -22.76 12.65 11.35
N PHE A 414 -21.62 12.81 12.03
CA PHE A 414 -20.33 12.44 11.48
C PHE A 414 -19.42 11.86 12.54
N ILE A 415 -18.78 10.75 12.21
CA ILE A 415 -17.83 10.09 13.08
C ILE A 415 -16.48 10.09 12.37
N ILE A 416 -15.44 10.50 13.09
CA ILE A 416 -14.06 10.43 12.62
C ILE A 416 -13.26 9.58 13.60
N ASP A 417 -12.82 8.42 13.13
CA ASP A 417 -11.93 7.54 13.87
C ASP A 417 -10.54 7.62 13.26
N ILE A 418 -9.55 8.07 14.05
CA ILE A 418 -8.14 8.08 13.65
C ILE A 418 -7.38 7.12 14.54
N GLY A 419 -7.10 5.97 13.99
CA GLY A 419 -6.31 4.92 14.61
C GLY A 419 -4.80 5.14 14.49
N GLY A 420 -4.05 4.12 14.80
CA GLY A 420 -2.59 4.13 14.63
C GLY A 420 -2.17 4.14 13.16
N GLN A 421 -2.91 3.47 12.27
CA GLN A 421 -2.52 3.31 10.86
C GLN A 421 -3.63 3.59 9.86
N ASP A 422 -4.85 3.75 10.29
CA ASP A 422 -6.00 3.96 9.43
C ASP A 422 -6.85 5.14 9.90
N ILE A 423 -7.63 5.66 8.97
CA ILE A 423 -8.66 6.67 9.23
C ILE A 423 -9.97 6.12 8.70
N LYS A 424 -10.99 6.16 9.52
CA LYS A 424 -12.35 5.79 9.16
C LYS A 424 -13.27 6.96 9.44
N CYS A 425 -14.12 7.28 8.47
CA CYS A 425 -15.10 8.34 8.60
C CYS A 425 -16.46 7.82 8.18
N PHE A 426 -17.47 8.16 8.96
CA PHE A 426 -18.84 7.71 8.73
C PHE A 426 -19.77 8.91 8.70
N HIS A 427 -20.52 9.07 7.62
CA HIS A 427 -21.67 9.94 7.58
C HIS A 427 -22.88 9.18 8.10
N ILE A 428 -23.61 9.80 9.01
CA ILE A 428 -24.82 9.25 9.59
C ILE A 428 -25.99 10.10 9.11
N LYS A 429 -27.02 9.47 8.59
CA LYS A 429 -28.24 10.11 8.14
C LYS A 429 -29.42 9.28 8.57
N ASP A 430 -30.43 9.94 9.15
CA ASP A 430 -31.65 9.29 9.63
C ASP A 430 -31.38 8.13 10.60
N GLY A 431 -30.30 8.24 11.40
CA GLY A 431 -29.91 7.25 12.40
C GLY A 431 -29.26 5.99 11.85
N ALA A 432 -28.84 5.99 10.58
CA ALA A 432 -28.12 4.90 9.92
C ALA A 432 -26.82 5.42 9.24
N ILE A 433 -25.87 4.51 9.03
CA ILE A 433 -24.65 4.83 8.30
C ILE A 433 -25.00 5.07 6.82
N ASP A 434 -24.81 6.29 6.35
CA ASP A 434 -25.09 6.68 4.96
C ASP A 434 -23.89 6.44 4.04
N SER A 435 -22.69 6.80 4.48
CA SER A 435 -21.48 6.55 3.73
C SER A 435 -20.26 6.31 4.62
N ILE A 436 -19.32 5.55 4.10
CA ILE A 436 -18.09 5.17 4.79
C ILE A 436 -16.90 5.56 3.93
N VAL A 437 -15.99 6.33 4.52
CA VAL A 437 -14.69 6.62 3.92
C VAL A 437 -13.61 5.94 4.74
N LEU A 438 -12.84 5.06 4.10
CA LEU A 438 -11.76 4.32 4.75
C LEU A 438 -10.44 4.66 4.07
N ASN A 439 -9.44 5.03 4.84
CA ASN A 439 -8.06 5.11 4.39
C ASN A 439 -7.20 4.11 5.14
N GLU A 440 -7.01 2.97 4.55
CA GLU A 440 -6.18 1.88 5.07
C GLU A 440 -4.80 1.84 4.41
N ALA A 441 -4.66 2.52 3.28
CA ALA A 441 -3.47 2.46 2.44
C ALA A 441 -2.40 3.49 2.80
N CYS A 442 -2.73 4.53 3.58
CA CYS A 442 -1.77 5.59 3.87
C CYS A 442 -1.88 6.08 5.32
N SER A 443 -0.81 5.90 6.08
CA SER A 443 -0.73 6.35 7.47
C SER A 443 -0.48 7.86 7.62
N SER A 444 -0.41 8.63 6.52
CA SER A 444 -0.31 10.09 6.61
C SER A 444 -1.64 10.65 7.11
N GLY A 445 -1.67 11.11 8.32
CA GLY A 445 -2.89 11.52 9.02
C GLY A 445 -3.26 10.58 10.17
N CYS A 446 -2.50 9.51 10.41
CA CYS A 446 -2.72 8.56 11.50
C CYS A 446 -1.71 8.73 12.64
N GLY A 447 -1.94 8.07 13.76
CA GLY A 447 -1.06 8.17 14.94
C GLY A 447 0.39 7.74 14.67
N SER A 448 0.61 6.71 13.85
CA SER A 448 1.95 6.23 13.50
C SER A 448 2.80 7.25 12.72
N PHE A 449 2.16 8.22 12.05
CA PHE A 449 2.85 9.34 11.43
C PHE A 449 3.55 10.19 12.49
N LEU A 450 2.82 10.61 13.52
CA LEU A 450 3.36 11.40 14.63
C LEU A 450 4.41 10.61 15.44
N GLU A 451 4.16 9.33 15.68
CA GLU A 451 5.10 8.45 16.38
C GLU A 451 6.43 8.34 15.62
N THR A 452 6.40 8.22 14.30
CA THR A 452 7.61 8.14 13.47
C THR A 452 8.45 9.40 13.61
N PHE A 453 7.83 10.58 13.56
CA PHE A 453 8.55 11.85 13.74
C PHE A 453 9.03 12.08 15.17
N ALA A 454 8.23 11.75 16.18
CA ALA A 454 8.64 11.83 17.58
C ALA A 454 9.91 11.00 17.81
N LYS A 455 9.93 9.74 17.40
CA LYS A 455 11.11 8.86 17.51
C LYS A 455 12.31 9.40 16.73
N SER A 456 12.11 9.91 15.51
CA SER A 456 13.21 10.45 14.69
C SER A 456 13.86 11.69 15.33
N LEU A 457 13.09 12.44 16.11
CA LEU A 457 13.55 13.62 16.85
C LEU A 457 14.00 13.30 18.27
N GLY A 458 13.95 12.03 18.70
CA GLY A 458 14.42 11.57 20.01
C GLY A 458 13.44 11.78 21.16
N TYR A 459 12.12 11.85 20.87
CA TYR A 459 11.06 12.05 21.88
C TYR A 459 10.12 10.86 21.97
N SER A 460 9.51 10.67 23.16
CA SER A 460 8.31 9.85 23.25
C SER A 460 7.15 10.54 22.53
N THR A 461 6.20 9.78 22.02
CA THR A 461 5.01 10.35 21.34
C THR A 461 4.24 11.31 22.25
N GLN A 462 4.16 10.99 23.53
CA GLN A 462 3.46 11.80 24.53
C GLN A 462 4.19 13.13 24.83
N ASP A 463 5.51 13.11 25.01
CA ASP A 463 6.27 14.31 25.25
C ASP A 463 6.34 15.19 24.01
N PHE A 464 6.41 14.59 22.82
CA PHE A 464 6.33 15.31 21.57
C PHE A 464 4.98 16.03 21.40
N ALA A 465 3.87 15.38 21.76
CA ALA A 465 2.54 16.00 21.75
C ALA A 465 2.43 17.18 22.73
N LYS A 466 2.99 17.06 23.94
CA LYS A 466 3.01 18.17 24.93
C LYS A 466 3.75 19.39 24.42
N LYS A 467 4.88 19.19 23.70
CA LYS A 467 5.67 20.30 23.16
C LYS A 467 4.89 21.16 22.16
N ALA A 468 3.96 20.56 21.40
CA ALA A 468 3.15 21.27 20.40
C ALA A 468 2.20 22.33 21.03
N ILE A 469 1.76 22.11 22.27
CA ILE A 469 0.64 22.86 22.90
C ILE A 469 0.87 24.36 22.90
N PHE A 470 2.06 24.79 23.32
CA PHE A 470 2.42 26.20 23.46
C PHE A 470 3.47 26.67 22.45
N SER A 471 3.55 26.02 21.28
CA SER A 471 4.34 26.53 20.18
C SER A 471 3.84 27.94 19.79
N LYS A 472 4.78 28.87 19.75
CA LYS A 472 4.48 30.27 19.38
C LYS A 472 4.41 30.49 17.87
N SER A 473 5.08 29.61 17.13
CA SER A 473 5.30 29.78 15.70
C SER A 473 5.25 28.43 14.99
N PRO A 474 4.09 27.74 14.99
CA PRO A 474 3.97 26.44 14.35
C PRO A 474 4.46 26.47 12.91
N ALA A 475 5.28 25.51 12.52
CA ALA A 475 5.82 25.44 11.18
C ALA A 475 4.75 25.02 10.17
N GLU A 476 4.62 25.75 9.07
CA GLU A 476 3.76 25.34 7.97
C GLU A 476 4.40 24.19 7.18
N LEU A 477 3.95 22.97 7.43
CA LEU A 477 4.49 21.76 6.81
C LEU A 477 3.64 21.26 5.64
N GLY A 478 2.44 21.82 5.46
CA GLY A 478 1.48 21.41 4.46
C GLY A 478 0.80 20.07 4.75
N SER A 479 0.16 19.49 3.74
CA SER A 479 -0.56 18.21 3.81
C SER A 479 0.07 17.22 2.84
N ARG A 480 1.09 16.47 3.27
CA ARG A 480 1.82 15.50 2.45
C ARG A 480 1.93 14.16 3.15
N CYS A 481 2.26 13.11 2.38
CA CYS A 481 2.54 11.80 2.98
C CYS A 481 3.81 11.85 3.83
N THR A 482 3.99 10.85 4.69
CA THR A 482 5.13 10.78 5.64
C THR A 482 6.49 10.96 4.96
N VAL A 483 6.65 10.41 3.76
CA VAL A 483 7.90 10.46 2.99
C VAL A 483 8.22 11.89 2.56
N PHE A 484 7.27 12.58 1.94
CA PHE A 484 7.44 13.97 1.55
C PHE A 484 7.52 14.92 2.75
N MET A 485 6.87 14.55 3.86
CA MET A 485 6.90 15.32 5.09
C MET A 485 8.29 15.34 5.73
N ASN A 486 9.07 14.26 5.60
CA ASN A 486 10.48 14.25 6.05
C ASN A 486 11.27 15.42 5.45
N SER A 487 11.11 15.67 4.16
CA SER A 487 11.77 16.79 3.49
C SER A 487 11.29 18.14 4.03
N SER A 488 9.99 18.29 4.29
CA SER A 488 9.43 19.52 4.87
C SER A 488 9.92 19.75 6.30
N VAL A 489 9.95 18.71 7.13
CA VAL A 489 10.48 18.79 8.51
C VAL A 489 11.96 19.15 8.51
N LYS A 490 12.76 18.51 7.65
CA LYS A 490 14.19 18.84 7.53
C LYS A 490 14.41 20.26 7.04
N GLN A 491 13.56 20.73 6.12
CA GLN A 491 13.65 22.11 5.66
C GLN A 491 13.31 23.08 6.80
N ALA A 492 12.22 22.83 7.55
CA ALA A 492 11.87 23.65 8.71
C ALA A 492 12.99 23.70 9.75
N GLN A 493 13.65 22.55 10.04
CA GLN A 493 14.82 22.51 10.93
C GLN A 493 15.99 23.32 10.38
N LYS A 494 16.28 23.26 9.08
CA LYS A 494 17.32 24.08 8.43
C LYS A 494 17.00 25.57 8.53
N ASP A 495 15.72 25.92 8.48
CA ASP A 495 15.23 27.28 8.60
C ASP A 495 15.14 27.78 10.05
N GLY A 496 15.42 26.90 11.02
CA GLY A 496 15.54 27.25 12.44
C GLY A 496 14.28 27.01 13.28
N ALA A 497 13.31 26.23 12.77
CA ALA A 497 12.13 25.86 13.55
C ALA A 497 12.51 24.98 14.74
N GLU A 498 11.98 25.29 15.91
CA GLU A 498 12.15 24.52 17.14
C GLU A 498 11.30 23.23 17.11
N VAL A 499 11.58 22.31 18.02
CA VAL A 499 10.85 21.03 18.07
C VAL A 499 9.36 21.26 18.37
N GLU A 500 9.05 22.24 19.18
CA GLU A 500 7.72 22.70 19.52
C GLU A 500 6.92 23.10 18.27
N ASP A 501 7.55 23.88 17.39
CA ASP A 501 6.96 24.40 16.16
C ASP A 501 6.74 23.28 15.14
N ILE A 502 7.69 22.36 15.04
CA ILE A 502 7.59 21.18 14.19
C ILE A 502 6.49 20.24 14.69
N SER A 503 6.39 20.03 16.01
CA SER A 503 5.37 19.17 16.58
C SER A 503 3.96 19.71 16.34
N ALA A 504 3.77 21.03 16.52
CA ALA A 504 2.49 21.69 16.26
C ALA A 504 2.15 21.65 14.74
N GLY A 505 3.12 21.91 13.87
CA GLY A 505 2.97 21.83 12.42
C GLY A 505 2.58 20.42 11.95
N LEU A 506 3.18 19.38 12.53
CA LEU A 506 2.84 17.98 12.23
C LEU A 506 1.43 17.62 12.72
N ALA A 507 1.00 18.09 13.91
CA ALA A 507 -0.36 17.88 14.38
C ALA A 507 -1.39 18.47 13.40
N ARG A 508 -1.15 19.67 12.89
CA ARG A 508 -1.98 20.30 11.84
C ARG A 508 -1.95 19.53 10.53
N SER A 509 -0.77 19.05 10.12
CA SER A 509 -0.62 18.27 8.91
C SER A 509 -1.44 16.97 8.94
N VAL A 510 -1.49 16.28 10.08
CA VAL A 510 -2.36 15.11 10.30
C VAL A 510 -3.81 15.47 10.03
N VAL A 511 -4.28 16.57 10.59
CA VAL A 511 -5.67 17.03 10.44
C VAL A 511 -5.98 17.43 9.00
N LYS A 512 -5.10 18.23 8.37
CA LYS A 512 -5.25 18.62 6.95
C LYS A 512 -5.27 17.39 6.04
N ASN A 513 -4.44 16.38 6.31
CA ASN A 513 -4.49 15.13 5.57
C ASN A 513 -5.82 14.40 5.76
N ALA A 514 -6.33 14.31 6.98
CA ALA A 514 -7.61 13.67 7.27
C ALA A 514 -8.77 14.37 6.54
N ILE A 515 -8.90 15.68 6.67
CA ILE A 515 -10.02 16.45 6.11
C ILE A 515 -9.94 16.51 4.58
N PHE A 516 -8.79 16.95 4.02
CA PHE A 516 -8.69 17.29 2.61
C PHE A 516 -8.26 16.13 1.71
N LYS A 517 -7.54 15.13 2.22
CA LYS A 517 -7.06 14.00 1.42
C LYS A 517 -7.89 12.73 1.58
N VAL A 518 -8.35 12.46 2.79
CA VAL A 518 -9.11 11.24 3.10
C VAL A 518 -10.60 11.51 2.93
N ILE A 519 -11.16 12.42 3.71
CA ILE A 519 -12.58 12.77 3.69
C ILE A 519 -12.92 13.47 2.36
N ARG A 520 -11.99 14.27 1.83
CA ARG A 520 -12.16 15.09 0.62
C ARG A 520 -13.34 16.05 0.76
N ALA A 521 -13.48 16.63 1.95
CA ALA A 521 -14.51 17.62 2.20
C ALA A 521 -14.35 18.79 1.23
N ARG A 522 -15.36 19.05 0.42
CA ARG A 522 -15.41 20.22 -0.48
C ARG A 522 -15.81 21.47 0.30
N ASP A 523 -16.75 21.30 1.23
CA ASP A 523 -17.14 22.28 2.23
C ASP A 523 -17.08 21.61 3.60
N ILE A 524 -16.53 22.30 4.60
CA ILE A 524 -16.47 21.83 5.99
C ILE A 524 -17.90 21.63 6.56
N ASN A 525 -18.87 22.37 6.06
CA ASN A 525 -20.26 22.24 6.47
C ASN A 525 -20.91 20.93 6.02
N ASP A 526 -20.38 20.26 5.00
CA ASP A 526 -20.84 18.93 4.56
C ASP A 526 -20.63 17.84 5.63
N LEU A 527 -19.79 18.11 6.64
CA LEU A 527 -19.51 17.16 7.73
C LEU A 527 -20.58 17.15 8.85
N GLY A 528 -21.65 17.93 8.74
CA GLY A 528 -22.71 18.02 9.75
C GLY A 528 -22.29 18.85 10.98
N GLU A 529 -23.17 18.91 11.97
CA GLU A 529 -22.96 19.71 13.19
C GLU A 529 -22.50 18.86 14.38
N ASN A 530 -22.98 17.63 14.47
CA ASN A 530 -22.76 16.71 15.59
C ASN A 530 -21.60 15.73 15.27
N ILE A 531 -20.37 16.19 15.45
CA ILE A 531 -19.16 15.42 15.09
C ILE A 531 -18.61 14.72 16.33
N VAL A 532 -18.48 13.39 16.27
CA VAL A 532 -17.79 12.58 17.28
C VAL A 532 -16.43 12.17 16.76
N VAL A 533 -15.38 12.47 17.51
CA VAL A 533 -14.00 12.04 17.20
C VAL A 533 -13.56 10.93 18.14
N GLN A 534 -12.91 9.92 17.59
CA GLN A 534 -12.47 8.74 18.31
C GLN A 534 -11.17 8.16 17.74
N GLY A 535 -10.62 7.16 18.40
CA GLY A 535 -9.33 6.59 18.11
C GLY A 535 -8.19 7.18 18.95
N GLY A 536 -7.10 6.40 19.09
CA GLY A 536 -5.98 6.76 19.98
C GLY A 536 -5.26 8.05 19.60
N THR A 537 -5.33 8.47 18.33
CA THR A 537 -4.69 9.71 17.86
C THR A 537 -5.30 10.96 18.49
N PHE A 538 -6.58 10.93 18.85
CA PHE A 538 -7.27 12.04 19.53
C PHE A 538 -6.95 12.19 21.03
N LEU A 539 -6.16 11.28 21.61
CA LEU A 539 -5.52 11.49 22.92
C LEU A 539 -4.48 12.63 22.87
N ASN A 540 -3.97 12.92 21.67
CA ASN A 540 -3.10 14.07 21.45
C ASN A 540 -3.94 15.36 21.36
N ASN A 541 -3.88 16.18 22.39
CA ASN A 541 -4.61 17.44 22.46
C ASN A 541 -4.22 18.45 21.37
N ALA A 542 -2.99 18.38 20.85
CA ALA A 542 -2.58 19.22 19.71
C ALA A 542 -3.32 18.84 18.42
N VAL A 543 -3.52 17.55 18.18
CA VAL A 543 -4.32 17.06 17.05
C VAL A 543 -5.79 17.45 17.23
N LEU A 544 -6.34 17.21 18.42
CA LEU A 544 -7.74 17.55 18.73
C LEU A 544 -8.01 19.04 18.53
N ARG A 545 -7.14 19.90 19.06
CA ARG A 545 -7.27 21.35 18.87
C ARG A 545 -7.10 21.78 17.43
N SER A 546 -6.12 21.21 16.72
CA SER A 546 -5.95 21.45 15.28
C SER A 546 -7.20 21.09 14.50
N PHE A 547 -7.88 20.02 14.89
CA PHE A 547 -9.12 19.58 14.27
C PHE A 547 -10.24 20.61 14.44
N GLU A 548 -10.44 21.09 15.68
CA GLU A 548 -11.42 22.16 15.97
C GLU A 548 -11.11 23.47 15.25
N GLN A 549 -9.83 23.84 15.14
CA GLN A 549 -9.41 25.04 14.43
C GLN A 549 -9.67 24.94 12.92
N GLU A 550 -9.35 23.79 12.30
CA GLU A 550 -9.59 23.57 10.87
C GLU A 550 -11.10 23.47 10.54
N LEU A 551 -11.90 22.89 11.44
CA LEU A 551 -13.36 22.81 11.28
C LEU A 551 -14.08 24.11 11.66
N GLY A 552 -13.45 25.01 12.42
CA GLY A 552 -14.08 26.21 12.95
C GLY A 552 -15.22 25.92 13.94
N ARG A 553 -15.24 24.70 14.54
CA ARG A 553 -16.29 24.24 15.46
C ARG A 553 -15.76 23.27 16.49
N GLU A 554 -16.50 23.11 17.60
CA GLU A 554 -16.20 22.13 18.63
C GLU A 554 -16.59 20.72 18.17
N VAL A 555 -15.81 19.70 18.62
CA VAL A 555 -16.12 18.31 18.38
C VAL A 555 -16.27 17.56 19.71
N LEU A 556 -17.03 16.48 19.71
CA LEU A 556 -17.23 15.64 20.89
C LEU A 556 -16.15 14.54 20.89
N ARG A 557 -15.30 14.53 21.93
CA ARG A 557 -14.33 13.46 22.18
C ARG A 557 -14.68 12.76 23.49
N PRO A 558 -15.14 11.50 23.49
CA PRO A 558 -15.30 10.72 24.71
C PRO A 558 -13.99 10.52 25.46
N GLU A 559 -14.04 10.42 26.78
CA GLU A 559 -12.86 10.12 27.61
C GLU A 559 -12.13 8.84 27.17
N ILE A 560 -12.90 7.86 26.69
CA ILE A 560 -12.43 6.56 26.22
C ILE A 560 -12.27 6.51 24.69
N SER A 561 -11.88 7.62 24.08
CA SER A 561 -11.80 7.73 22.60
C SER A 561 -10.97 6.60 21.95
N GLU A 562 -9.97 6.09 22.65
CA GLU A 562 -9.12 4.97 22.21
C GLU A 562 -9.77 3.59 22.37
N LEU A 563 -10.83 3.47 23.18
CA LEU A 563 -11.52 2.22 23.51
C LEU A 563 -12.87 2.06 22.80
N MET A 564 -13.27 3.02 21.97
CA MET A 564 -14.61 3.08 21.36
C MET A 564 -15.00 1.81 20.61
N GLY A 565 -14.08 1.17 19.90
CA GLY A 565 -14.33 -0.10 19.22
C GLY A 565 -14.70 -1.21 20.21
N ALA A 566 -13.93 -1.38 21.29
CA ALA A 566 -14.21 -2.40 22.30
C ALA A 566 -15.47 -2.07 23.13
N TYR A 567 -15.67 -0.80 23.48
CA TYR A 567 -16.85 -0.34 24.20
C TYR A 567 -18.12 -0.57 23.37
N GLY A 568 -18.12 -0.17 22.10
CA GLY A 568 -19.25 -0.42 21.20
C GLY A 568 -19.50 -1.90 20.92
N ALA A 569 -18.45 -2.73 20.88
CA ALA A 569 -18.60 -4.18 20.78
C ALA A 569 -19.32 -4.76 22.02
N ALA A 570 -18.96 -4.31 23.23
CA ALA A 570 -19.63 -4.72 24.47
C ALA A 570 -21.11 -4.30 24.49
N LEU A 571 -21.40 -3.05 24.12
CA LEU A 571 -22.78 -2.54 24.01
C LEU A 571 -23.62 -3.32 23.00
N TYR A 572 -23.02 -3.62 21.84
CA TYR A 572 -23.69 -4.41 20.81
C TYR A 572 -24.00 -5.84 21.30
N GLY A 573 -23.03 -6.48 21.96
CA GLY A 573 -23.22 -7.79 22.57
C GLY A 573 -24.33 -7.81 23.61
N LYS A 574 -24.41 -6.79 24.47
CA LYS A 574 -25.52 -6.62 25.43
C LYS A 574 -26.87 -6.57 24.74
N LYS A 575 -26.97 -5.89 23.59
CA LYS A 575 -28.22 -5.74 22.85
C LYS A 575 -28.71 -7.02 22.17
N VAL A 576 -27.78 -7.85 21.63
CA VAL A 576 -28.15 -8.95 20.72
C VAL A 576 -27.98 -10.34 21.30
N GLN A 577 -27.17 -10.54 22.34
CA GLN A 577 -26.93 -11.84 22.93
C GLN A 577 -28.16 -12.44 23.59
N LYS A 578 -28.52 -13.67 23.24
CA LYS A 578 -29.63 -14.41 23.78
C LYS A 578 -29.24 -15.73 24.43
N GLU A 579 -28.08 -16.27 24.08
CA GLU A 579 -27.59 -17.56 24.56
C GLU A 579 -26.46 -17.36 25.59
N LYS A 580 -26.15 -18.41 26.36
CA LYS A 580 -24.99 -18.42 27.27
C LYS A 580 -23.69 -18.26 26.49
N SER A 581 -22.76 -17.45 27.00
CA SER A 581 -21.47 -17.24 26.37
C SER A 581 -20.64 -18.52 26.22
N LYS A 582 -19.98 -18.65 25.07
CA LYS A 582 -19.06 -19.73 24.73
C LYS A 582 -17.59 -19.38 25.01
N LEU A 583 -17.36 -18.19 25.56
CA LEU A 583 -16.01 -17.71 25.88
C LEU A 583 -15.33 -18.69 26.86
N LEU A 584 -14.11 -19.09 26.52
CA LEU A 584 -13.31 -20.04 27.32
C LEU A 584 -13.30 -19.67 28.80
N ASN A 585 -13.45 -20.67 29.68
CA ASN A 585 -13.33 -20.50 31.11
C ASN A 585 -11.86 -20.39 31.56
N LEU A 586 -11.62 -20.15 32.85
CA LEU A 586 -10.27 -19.96 33.37
C LEU A 586 -9.37 -21.18 33.16
N GLU A 587 -9.85 -22.37 33.42
CA GLU A 587 -9.12 -23.65 33.26
C GLU A 587 -8.72 -23.87 31.79
N GLU A 588 -9.63 -23.59 30.86
CA GLU A 588 -9.36 -23.70 29.43
C GLU A 588 -8.33 -22.65 28.98
N LEU A 589 -8.38 -21.43 29.52
CA LEU A 589 -7.40 -20.40 29.23
C LEU A 589 -6.02 -20.71 29.83
N GLU A 590 -5.95 -21.32 31.04
CA GLU A 590 -4.69 -21.74 31.65
C GLU A 590 -3.96 -22.80 30.82
N ASN A 591 -4.72 -23.72 30.25
CA ASN A 591 -4.21 -24.81 29.40
C ASN A 591 -4.10 -24.41 27.90
N PHE A 592 -4.37 -23.16 27.56
CA PHE A 592 -4.38 -22.70 26.17
C PHE A 592 -2.99 -22.66 25.55
N GLN A 593 -2.85 -23.27 24.39
CA GLN A 593 -1.64 -23.20 23.55
C GLN A 593 -2.02 -22.80 22.14
N HIS A 594 -1.15 -22.06 21.52
CA HIS A 594 -1.25 -21.58 20.13
C HIS A 594 0.00 -21.95 19.35
N VAL A 595 -0.16 -22.62 18.23
CA VAL A 595 0.92 -22.98 17.31
C VAL A 595 0.57 -22.47 15.93
N SER A 596 1.46 -21.65 15.36
CA SER A 596 1.35 -21.19 13.99
C SER A 596 2.29 -21.99 13.09
N SER A 597 1.79 -22.49 11.98
CA SER A 597 2.56 -23.27 11.01
C SER A 597 2.25 -22.83 9.56
N PRO A 598 3.25 -22.89 8.68
CA PRO A 598 3.08 -22.60 7.27
C PRO A 598 2.38 -23.74 6.52
N GLY A 599 1.62 -23.40 5.49
CA GLY A 599 0.99 -24.34 4.58
C GLY A 599 0.91 -23.80 3.15
N MET A 600 0.61 -24.68 2.20
CA MET A 600 0.35 -24.29 0.81
C MET A 600 -0.97 -24.89 0.35
N CYS A 601 -1.85 -24.05 -0.17
CA CYS A 601 -3.09 -24.52 -0.78
C CYS A 601 -2.80 -25.16 -2.15
N LYS A 602 -3.32 -26.38 -2.36
CA LYS A 602 -3.16 -27.13 -3.63
C LYS A 602 -4.45 -27.23 -4.43
N LEU A 603 -5.48 -26.45 -4.07
CA LEU A 603 -6.83 -26.60 -4.65
C LEU A 603 -7.00 -25.90 -6.01
N CYS A 604 -6.07 -25.04 -6.42
CA CYS A 604 -6.07 -24.36 -7.70
C CYS A 604 -4.67 -23.83 -8.04
N THR A 605 -4.51 -23.21 -9.21
CA THR A 605 -3.24 -22.67 -9.72
C THR A 605 -2.67 -21.50 -8.91
N ASN A 606 -3.46 -20.89 -8.01
CA ASN A 606 -2.98 -19.78 -7.17
C ASN A 606 -1.98 -20.22 -6.10
N HIS A 607 -1.97 -21.51 -5.72
CA HIS A 607 -1.05 -22.07 -4.73
C HIS A 607 -0.84 -21.17 -3.51
N CYS A 608 -1.96 -20.67 -2.91
CA CYS A 608 -1.94 -19.70 -1.82
C CYS A 608 -1.01 -20.17 -0.69
N GLN A 609 -0.17 -19.28 -0.21
CA GLN A 609 0.61 -19.49 1.00
C GLN A 609 -0.31 -19.27 2.20
N LEU A 610 -0.47 -20.33 3.01
CA LEU A 610 -1.39 -20.33 4.14
C LEU A 610 -0.61 -20.21 5.45
N THR A 611 -1.18 -19.51 6.41
CA THR A 611 -0.79 -19.55 7.82
C THR A 611 -1.87 -20.33 8.58
N ILE A 612 -1.49 -21.41 9.21
CA ILE A 612 -2.40 -22.29 9.95
C ILE A 612 -2.15 -22.08 11.43
N ASN A 613 -3.09 -21.45 12.12
CA ASN A 613 -3.09 -21.30 13.56
C ASN A 613 -3.91 -22.43 14.16
N ALA A 614 -3.29 -23.25 15.00
CA ALA A 614 -3.92 -24.35 15.72
C ALA A 614 -3.96 -24.03 17.21
N PHE A 615 -5.09 -24.34 17.84
CA PHE A 615 -5.35 -24.07 19.25
C PHE A 615 -5.66 -25.35 20.02
N THR A 616 -5.44 -25.35 21.34
CA THR A 616 -5.68 -26.52 22.23
C THR A 616 -7.13 -26.98 22.23
N ASN A 617 -8.10 -26.08 21.93
CA ASN A 617 -9.52 -26.46 21.79
C ASN A 617 -9.82 -27.30 20.52
N GLY A 618 -8.80 -27.70 19.77
CA GLY A 618 -8.91 -28.46 18.52
C GLY A 618 -9.32 -27.61 17.31
N GLN A 619 -9.60 -26.33 17.51
CA GLN A 619 -9.95 -25.40 16.44
C GLN A 619 -8.71 -24.98 15.64
N LYS A 620 -8.93 -24.63 14.37
CA LYS A 620 -7.89 -24.08 13.48
C LYS A 620 -8.40 -22.82 12.80
N PHE A 621 -7.55 -21.83 12.74
CA PHE A 621 -7.78 -20.64 11.92
C PHE A 621 -6.75 -20.61 10.79
N ILE A 622 -7.21 -20.57 9.55
CA ILE A 622 -6.35 -20.55 8.35
C ILE A 622 -6.50 -19.21 7.66
N SER A 623 -5.37 -18.57 7.42
CA SER A 623 -5.28 -17.28 6.73
C SER A 623 -4.31 -17.32 5.53
N GLY A 624 -4.22 -16.25 4.74
CA GLY A 624 -3.42 -16.21 3.51
C GLY A 624 -4.12 -16.85 2.29
N ASN A 625 -5.33 -17.37 2.47
CA ASN A 625 -6.15 -17.94 1.40
C ASN A 625 -6.82 -16.83 0.56
N LYS A 626 -6.76 -16.97 -0.77
CA LYS A 626 -7.51 -16.13 -1.72
C LYS A 626 -8.99 -16.56 -1.90
N CYS A 627 -9.44 -17.59 -1.22
CA CYS A 627 -10.84 -18.03 -1.18
C CYS A 627 -11.09 -18.96 0.02
N GLU A 628 -12.33 -19.04 0.46
CA GLU A 628 -12.75 -19.83 1.63
C GLU A 628 -12.40 -21.34 1.54
N ARG A 629 -12.23 -21.90 0.34
CA ARG A 629 -11.75 -23.29 0.17
C ARG A 629 -10.35 -23.49 0.75
N GLY A 630 -9.47 -22.50 0.62
CA GLY A 630 -8.13 -22.56 1.20
C GLY A 630 -8.16 -22.61 2.73
N ALA A 631 -9.17 -22.02 3.35
CA ALA A 631 -9.45 -22.10 4.79
C ALA A 631 -10.19 -23.40 5.22
N GLY A 632 -10.41 -24.34 4.30
CA GLY A 632 -11.13 -25.58 4.58
C GLY A 632 -12.66 -25.43 4.69
N LYS A 633 -13.18 -24.24 4.41
CA LYS A 633 -14.62 -23.98 4.37
C LYS A 633 -15.18 -24.47 3.03
N LYS A 634 -16.26 -25.23 3.05
CA LYS A 634 -16.99 -25.57 1.82
C LYS A 634 -17.61 -24.26 1.29
N LEU A 635 -17.35 -23.95 0.02
CA LEU A 635 -18.12 -22.93 -0.68
C LEU A 635 -19.58 -23.42 -0.77
N GLN A 636 -20.44 -22.85 0.02
CA GLN A 636 -21.88 -23.15 0.02
C GLN A 636 -22.67 -22.06 -0.73
N SER A 637 -22.09 -21.42 -1.71
CA SER A 637 -22.86 -20.47 -2.52
C SER A 637 -22.87 -20.97 -3.96
N ASP A 638 -24.01 -21.55 -4.37
CA ASP A 638 -24.33 -21.85 -5.77
C ASP A 638 -24.94 -20.60 -6.45
N LEU A 639 -24.75 -19.41 -5.87
CA LEU A 639 -25.27 -18.16 -6.41
C LEU A 639 -24.57 -17.82 -7.72
N PRO A 640 -25.30 -17.28 -8.70
CA PRO A 640 -24.76 -16.86 -9.98
C PRO A 640 -23.60 -15.86 -9.84
N ASN A 641 -22.56 -16.06 -10.66
CA ASN A 641 -21.35 -15.26 -10.66
C ASN A 641 -20.89 -15.03 -12.11
N MET A 642 -21.11 -13.84 -12.63
CA MET A 642 -20.77 -13.51 -14.01
C MET A 642 -19.26 -13.47 -14.28
N VAL A 643 -18.41 -13.24 -13.27
CA VAL A 643 -16.95 -13.33 -13.42
C VAL A 643 -16.55 -14.79 -13.69
N ALA A 644 -17.08 -15.71 -12.91
CA ALA A 644 -16.86 -17.15 -13.10
C ALA A 644 -17.38 -17.62 -14.47
N TYR A 645 -18.59 -17.17 -14.85
CA TYR A 645 -19.19 -17.49 -16.15
C TYR A 645 -18.34 -16.98 -17.32
N LYS A 646 -17.89 -15.72 -17.29
CA LYS A 646 -17.00 -15.15 -18.32
C LYS A 646 -15.66 -15.88 -18.40
N ASN A 647 -15.08 -16.27 -17.27
CA ASN A 647 -13.87 -17.08 -17.25
C ASN A 647 -14.11 -18.47 -17.89
N GLN A 648 -15.27 -19.08 -17.66
CA GLN A 648 -15.64 -20.32 -18.30
C GLN A 648 -15.77 -20.13 -19.81
N LEU A 649 -16.48 -19.09 -20.26
CA LEU A 649 -16.60 -18.74 -21.69
C LEU A 649 -15.22 -18.52 -22.33
N PHE A 650 -14.38 -17.71 -21.72
CA PHE A 650 -13.02 -17.42 -22.21
C PHE A 650 -12.19 -18.70 -22.40
N ASN A 651 -12.26 -19.63 -21.44
CA ASN A 651 -11.50 -20.88 -21.51
C ASN A 651 -12.16 -21.93 -22.39
N SER A 652 -13.41 -21.76 -22.81
CA SER A 652 -14.14 -22.66 -23.72
C SER A 652 -14.06 -22.24 -25.20
N ILE A 653 -13.41 -21.08 -25.49
CA ILE A 653 -13.23 -20.65 -26.89
C ILE A 653 -12.44 -21.71 -27.65
N PRO A 654 -12.96 -22.22 -28.78
CA PRO A 654 -12.26 -23.23 -29.56
C PRO A 654 -10.97 -22.68 -30.16
N LEU A 655 -9.85 -23.32 -29.88
CA LEU A 655 -8.54 -23.00 -30.44
C LEU A 655 -8.12 -24.16 -31.35
N LYS A 656 -7.71 -23.85 -32.56
CA LYS A 656 -7.26 -24.83 -33.53
C LYS A 656 -5.81 -25.28 -33.24
N ALA A 657 -5.49 -26.49 -33.64
CA ALA A 657 -4.14 -27.06 -33.62
C ALA A 657 -3.82 -27.78 -34.94
N GLY A 658 -2.56 -27.71 -35.37
CA GLY A 658 -2.09 -28.33 -36.61
C GLY A 658 -2.35 -27.51 -37.87
N GLY A 659 -2.48 -26.18 -37.73
CA GLY A 659 -2.69 -25.24 -38.83
C GLY A 659 -1.43 -24.78 -39.54
N ARG A 660 -1.60 -23.79 -40.45
CA ARG A 660 -0.55 -23.25 -41.33
C ARG A 660 0.54 -22.44 -40.59
N ALA A 661 0.17 -21.82 -39.47
CA ALA A 661 1.08 -21.02 -38.66
C ALA A 661 0.61 -20.99 -37.18
N LYS A 662 1.55 -20.79 -36.27
CA LYS A 662 1.28 -20.70 -34.83
C LYS A 662 1.36 -19.25 -34.37
N ILE A 663 0.24 -18.68 -33.99
CA ILE A 663 0.12 -17.29 -33.54
C ILE A 663 -0.03 -17.23 -32.02
N GLY A 664 0.96 -16.61 -31.37
CA GLY A 664 0.93 -16.39 -29.94
C GLY A 664 0.11 -15.15 -29.55
N LEU A 665 -0.84 -15.30 -28.62
CA LEU A 665 -1.62 -14.19 -28.06
C LEU A 665 -1.38 -14.08 -26.55
N PRO A 666 -1.02 -12.90 -26.02
CA PRO A 666 -0.88 -12.71 -24.57
C PRO A 666 -2.27 -12.66 -23.92
N ARG A 667 -2.47 -13.36 -22.81
CA ARG A 667 -3.68 -13.25 -21.96
C ARG A 667 -3.59 -11.96 -21.14
N ALA A 668 -3.76 -10.81 -21.78
CA ALA A 668 -3.54 -9.54 -21.13
C ALA A 668 -4.45 -8.44 -21.70
N LEU A 669 -4.79 -7.48 -20.84
CA LEU A 669 -5.54 -6.27 -21.19
C LEU A 669 -6.76 -6.56 -22.11
N ASN A 670 -6.90 -5.81 -23.18
CA ASN A 670 -8.04 -5.94 -24.11
C ASN A 670 -8.16 -7.30 -24.82
N ILE A 671 -7.13 -8.13 -24.81
CA ILE A 671 -7.24 -9.50 -25.35
C ILE A 671 -8.28 -10.32 -24.56
N TYR A 672 -8.51 -10.03 -23.27
CA TYR A 672 -9.57 -10.69 -22.50
C TYR A 672 -10.98 -10.48 -23.08
N GLU A 673 -11.27 -9.33 -23.63
CA GLU A 673 -12.53 -9.08 -24.32
C GLU A 673 -12.50 -9.54 -25.79
N MET A 674 -11.36 -9.33 -26.44
CA MET A 674 -11.21 -9.54 -27.88
C MET A 674 -10.79 -10.97 -28.25
N LEU A 675 -10.58 -11.88 -27.29
CA LEU A 675 -10.15 -13.24 -27.62
C LEU A 675 -11.12 -13.97 -28.55
N PRO A 676 -12.46 -13.87 -28.39
CA PRO A 676 -13.38 -14.51 -29.35
C PRO A 676 -13.18 -14.03 -30.80
N PHE A 677 -12.89 -12.73 -30.94
CA PHE A 677 -12.56 -12.11 -32.21
C PHE A 677 -11.26 -12.68 -32.82
N TRP A 678 -10.17 -12.61 -32.05
CA TRP A 678 -8.86 -13.03 -32.51
C TRP A 678 -8.76 -14.54 -32.76
N ALA A 679 -9.38 -15.33 -31.89
CA ALA A 679 -9.45 -16.78 -32.06
C ALA A 679 -10.19 -17.15 -33.34
N GLU A 680 -11.35 -16.55 -33.59
CA GLU A 680 -12.14 -16.81 -34.82
C GLU A 680 -11.39 -16.38 -36.08
N LEU A 681 -10.74 -15.19 -36.03
CA LEU A 681 -9.94 -14.68 -37.14
C LEU A 681 -8.86 -15.69 -37.54
N PHE A 682 -7.99 -16.06 -36.60
CA PHE A 682 -6.84 -16.91 -36.88
C PHE A 682 -7.24 -18.37 -37.13
N CYS A 683 -8.25 -18.89 -36.45
CA CYS A 683 -8.77 -20.23 -36.70
C CYS A 683 -9.40 -20.34 -38.10
N SER A 684 -10.10 -19.29 -38.56
CA SER A 684 -10.68 -19.23 -39.92
C SER A 684 -9.60 -19.14 -40.99
N LEU A 685 -8.40 -18.62 -40.68
CA LEU A 685 -7.22 -18.61 -41.51
C LEU A 685 -6.38 -19.90 -41.41
N ASP A 686 -6.89 -20.91 -40.74
CA ASP A 686 -6.21 -22.19 -40.56
C ASP A 686 -4.91 -22.07 -39.73
N CYS A 687 -4.89 -21.19 -38.70
CA CYS A 687 -3.75 -21.01 -37.83
C CYS A 687 -4.01 -21.60 -36.44
N ASP A 688 -2.94 -22.03 -35.77
CA ASP A 688 -2.97 -22.40 -34.36
C ASP A 688 -2.89 -21.13 -33.51
N VAL A 689 -3.83 -20.99 -32.58
CA VAL A 689 -3.79 -19.90 -31.59
C VAL A 689 -3.17 -20.42 -30.30
N ILE A 690 -2.03 -19.85 -29.91
CA ILE A 690 -1.27 -20.24 -28.74
C ILE A 690 -1.42 -19.14 -27.68
N LEU A 691 -2.18 -19.39 -26.62
CA LEU A 691 -2.28 -18.45 -25.52
C LEU A 691 -1.10 -18.57 -24.56
N SER A 692 -0.69 -17.46 -23.98
CA SER A 692 0.19 -17.47 -22.81
C SER A 692 -0.45 -18.19 -21.62
N LYS A 693 0.32 -18.61 -20.63
CA LYS A 693 -0.21 -19.26 -19.41
C LYS A 693 -1.18 -18.35 -18.67
N VAL A 694 -2.04 -18.95 -17.85
CA VAL A 694 -2.88 -18.20 -16.92
C VAL A 694 -2.01 -17.41 -15.97
N SER A 695 -2.38 -16.16 -15.72
CA SER A 695 -1.64 -15.25 -14.85
C SER A 695 -1.50 -15.81 -13.43
N ASN A 696 -0.33 -15.64 -12.89
CA ASN A 696 0.02 -15.94 -11.51
C ASN A 696 1.28 -15.17 -11.12
N ARG A 697 1.64 -15.17 -9.84
CA ARG A 697 2.83 -14.46 -9.34
C ARG A 697 4.13 -14.88 -10.04
N ASN A 698 4.30 -16.16 -10.37
CA ASN A 698 5.52 -16.62 -11.07
C ASN A 698 5.62 -16.05 -12.49
N LEU A 699 4.49 -15.89 -13.18
CA LEU A 699 4.44 -15.24 -14.49
C LEU A 699 4.84 -13.76 -14.37
N TYR A 700 4.31 -13.05 -13.37
CA TYR A 700 4.70 -11.67 -13.08
C TYR A 700 6.21 -11.55 -12.86
N MET A 701 6.77 -12.40 -11.99
CA MET A 701 8.22 -12.41 -11.69
C MET A 701 9.10 -12.63 -12.91
N LYS A 702 8.64 -13.40 -13.88
CA LYS A 702 9.37 -13.59 -15.16
C LYS A 702 9.58 -12.29 -15.93
N GLY A 703 8.55 -11.42 -15.94
CA GLY A 703 8.56 -10.15 -16.68
C GLY A 703 9.06 -8.96 -15.87
N GLN A 704 9.26 -9.10 -14.58
CA GLN A 704 9.48 -7.98 -13.65
C GLN A 704 10.67 -7.10 -14.05
N ASN A 705 11.76 -7.70 -14.51
CA ASN A 705 12.99 -6.99 -14.89
C ASN A 705 12.87 -6.15 -16.17
N THR A 706 11.78 -6.29 -16.92
CA THR A 706 11.55 -5.55 -18.16
C THR A 706 10.52 -4.43 -17.99
N ILE A 707 9.94 -4.28 -16.80
CA ILE A 707 8.93 -3.25 -16.50
C ILE A 707 9.63 -1.89 -16.37
N PRO A 708 9.33 -0.91 -17.24
CA PRO A 708 10.05 0.36 -17.23
C PRO A 708 9.55 1.37 -16.21
N SER A 709 8.36 1.13 -15.62
CA SER A 709 7.75 2.04 -14.64
C SER A 709 7.02 1.29 -13.56
N ASP A 710 7.37 1.59 -12.31
CA ASP A 710 6.69 1.04 -11.14
C ASP A 710 5.25 1.56 -10.98
N THR A 711 4.94 2.72 -11.54
CA THR A 711 3.61 3.35 -11.40
C THR A 711 2.56 2.88 -12.39
N VAL A 712 2.93 2.07 -13.40
CA VAL A 712 1.95 1.51 -14.33
C VAL A 712 1.04 0.50 -13.60
N CYS A 713 -0.23 0.39 -14.02
CA CYS A 713 -1.20 -0.49 -13.38
C CYS A 713 -0.78 -1.96 -13.43
N TYR A 714 -1.17 -2.74 -12.42
CA TYR A 714 -0.77 -4.15 -12.30
C TYR A 714 -1.16 -5.01 -13.52
N PRO A 715 -2.35 -4.87 -14.12
CA PRO A 715 -2.69 -5.58 -15.35
C PRO A 715 -1.69 -5.39 -16.48
N ALA A 716 -1.14 -4.19 -16.63
CA ALA A 716 -0.13 -3.90 -17.64
C ALA A 716 1.24 -4.53 -17.29
N LYS A 717 1.62 -4.55 -16.02
CA LYS A 717 2.84 -5.22 -15.58
C LYS A 717 2.85 -6.72 -15.90
N LEU A 718 1.69 -7.37 -15.82
CA LEU A 718 1.54 -8.78 -16.17
C LEU A 718 1.83 -9.07 -17.64
N VAL A 719 1.60 -8.11 -18.56
CA VAL A 719 1.86 -8.27 -19.99
C VAL A 719 3.30 -8.72 -20.25
N HIS A 720 4.27 -8.16 -19.55
CA HIS A 720 5.68 -8.51 -19.67
C HIS A 720 5.92 -10.01 -19.45
N GLY A 721 5.34 -10.57 -18.42
CA GLY A 721 5.40 -12.01 -18.13
C GLY A 721 4.73 -12.86 -19.22
N HIS A 722 3.59 -12.39 -19.74
CA HIS A 722 2.89 -13.08 -20.83
C HIS A 722 3.68 -13.12 -22.12
N ILE A 723 4.35 -12.03 -22.47
CA ILE A 723 5.22 -11.97 -23.66
C ILE A 723 6.41 -12.91 -23.50
N ILE A 724 7.09 -12.90 -22.35
CA ILE A 724 8.21 -13.81 -22.07
C ILE A 724 7.75 -15.27 -22.10
N ASP A 725 6.56 -15.59 -21.58
CA ASP A 725 6.00 -16.95 -21.66
C ASP A 725 5.74 -17.38 -23.13
N LEU A 726 5.34 -16.44 -24.00
CA LEU A 726 5.16 -16.73 -25.44
C LEU A 726 6.48 -16.87 -26.18
N LEU A 727 7.52 -16.09 -25.82
CA LEU A 727 8.86 -16.24 -26.36
C LEU A 727 9.49 -17.60 -26.04
N GLU A 728 9.12 -18.20 -24.90
CA GLU A 728 9.53 -19.57 -24.54
C GLU A 728 8.76 -20.65 -25.32
N LYS A 729 7.66 -20.28 -26.00
CA LYS A 729 6.87 -21.18 -26.84
C LYS A 729 7.31 -21.05 -28.29
N ASN A 730 7.36 -22.15 -28.98
CA ASN A 730 7.74 -22.15 -30.39
C ASN A 730 6.55 -21.65 -31.24
N VAL A 731 6.39 -20.32 -31.35
CA VAL A 731 5.38 -19.63 -32.16
C VAL A 731 6.03 -18.96 -33.37
N ASP A 732 5.32 -18.89 -34.50
CA ASP A 732 5.79 -18.25 -35.72
C ASP A 732 5.70 -16.72 -35.62
N ALA A 733 4.71 -16.22 -34.85
CA ALA A 733 4.57 -14.81 -34.52
C ALA A 733 3.87 -14.62 -33.17
N ILE A 734 4.25 -13.55 -32.44
CA ILE A 734 3.49 -13.05 -31.31
C ILE A 734 2.69 -11.85 -31.80
N PHE A 735 1.38 -11.89 -31.66
CA PHE A 735 0.49 -10.83 -32.09
C PHE A 735 -0.12 -10.09 -30.91
N TYR A 736 0.18 -8.82 -30.81
CA TYR A 736 -0.36 -7.94 -29.78
C TYR A 736 -0.59 -6.53 -30.35
N PRO A 737 -1.75 -6.25 -30.95
CA PRO A 737 -1.99 -5.01 -31.70
C PRO A 737 -2.18 -3.80 -30.80
N CYS A 738 -1.79 -2.64 -31.30
CA CYS A 738 -2.13 -1.32 -30.76
C CYS A 738 -3.57 -0.97 -31.18
N MET A 739 -4.46 -0.81 -30.21
CA MET A 739 -5.86 -0.51 -30.47
C MET A 739 -6.29 0.75 -29.72
N SER A 740 -6.36 1.87 -30.42
CA SER A 740 -6.76 3.17 -29.82
C SER A 740 -8.25 3.20 -29.43
N TYR A 741 -9.09 2.42 -30.10
CA TYR A 741 -10.54 2.39 -29.92
C TYR A 741 -11.03 0.99 -29.55
N THR A 742 -12.08 0.95 -28.71
CA THR A 742 -12.94 -0.24 -28.56
C THR A 742 -14.21 -0.07 -29.38
N PHE A 743 -15.10 -1.07 -29.38
CA PHE A 743 -16.38 -1.00 -30.08
C PHE A 743 -17.28 0.08 -29.48
N ASP A 744 -17.95 0.84 -30.35
CA ASP A 744 -18.94 1.83 -29.94
C ASP A 744 -20.23 1.11 -29.49
N GLU A 745 -20.63 1.33 -28.26
CA GLU A 745 -21.87 0.82 -27.66
C GLU A 745 -22.99 1.87 -27.63
N GLY A 746 -22.75 3.06 -28.15
CA GLY A 746 -23.73 4.16 -28.21
C GLY A 746 -23.99 4.86 -26.88
N ILE A 747 -23.17 4.61 -25.85
CA ILE A 747 -23.34 5.15 -24.48
C ILE A 747 -22.35 6.25 -24.12
N SER A 748 -21.43 6.58 -25.02
CA SER A 748 -20.35 7.55 -24.79
C SER A 748 -20.21 8.53 -25.95
N ASP A 749 -19.47 9.61 -25.72
CA ASP A 749 -19.13 10.58 -26.78
C ASP A 749 -18.03 10.07 -27.70
N ASN A 750 -17.19 9.17 -27.19
CA ASN A 750 -16.13 8.48 -27.91
C ASN A 750 -15.85 7.12 -27.26
N CYS A 751 -15.14 6.24 -27.95
CA CYS A 751 -14.85 4.87 -27.48
C CYS A 751 -13.33 4.60 -27.40
N TYR A 752 -12.55 5.56 -26.95
CA TYR A 752 -11.12 5.37 -26.74
C TYR A 752 -10.80 4.26 -25.72
N ASN A 753 -9.76 3.51 -26.01
CA ASN A 753 -9.06 2.75 -25.00
C ASN A 753 -8.14 3.66 -24.18
N CYS A 754 -7.85 3.31 -22.94
CA CYS A 754 -6.84 4.05 -22.16
C CYS A 754 -5.46 3.94 -22.85
N PRO A 755 -4.56 4.92 -22.68
CA PRO A 755 -3.24 4.89 -23.34
C PRO A 755 -2.43 3.62 -23.09
N VAL A 756 -2.58 3.01 -21.90
CA VAL A 756 -1.92 1.74 -21.57
C VAL A 756 -2.49 0.61 -22.43
N VAL A 757 -3.80 0.46 -22.55
CA VAL A 757 -4.41 -0.57 -23.42
C VAL A 757 -4.07 -0.31 -24.88
N ALA A 758 -4.10 0.96 -25.31
CA ALA A 758 -3.92 1.34 -26.70
C ALA A 758 -2.50 1.11 -27.22
N TYR A 759 -1.46 1.44 -26.41
CA TYR A 759 -0.09 1.56 -26.90
C TYR A 759 0.95 0.72 -26.12
N TYR A 760 0.50 -0.16 -25.23
CA TYR A 760 1.43 -1.00 -24.45
C TYR A 760 2.29 -1.95 -25.31
N PRO A 761 1.83 -2.43 -26.48
CA PRO A 761 2.66 -3.19 -27.38
C PRO A 761 3.95 -2.49 -27.81
N GLU A 762 3.92 -1.17 -28.06
CA GLU A 762 5.15 -0.39 -28.36
C GLU A 762 6.12 -0.35 -27.19
N LEU A 763 5.58 -0.23 -25.98
CA LEU A 763 6.39 -0.24 -24.76
C LEU A 763 7.05 -1.63 -24.55
N ILE A 764 6.35 -2.71 -24.85
CA ILE A 764 6.90 -4.07 -24.84
C ILE A 764 8.06 -4.19 -25.84
N GLN A 765 7.87 -3.74 -27.07
CA GLN A 765 8.93 -3.73 -28.11
C GLN A 765 10.17 -2.98 -27.65
N ALA A 766 9.99 -1.84 -26.96
CA ALA A 766 11.10 -1.01 -26.50
C ALA A 766 11.84 -1.60 -25.28
N ASN A 767 11.21 -2.47 -24.47
CA ASN A 767 11.75 -2.90 -23.18
C ASN A 767 12.07 -4.41 -23.07
N ILE A 768 11.67 -5.22 -24.05
CA ILE A 768 12.00 -6.65 -24.12
C ILE A 768 12.84 -6.91 -25.36
N SER A 769 14.16 -6.92 -25.22
CA SER A 769 15.08 -7.11 -26.36
C SER A 769 14.90 -8.46 -27.09
N GLU A 770 14.41 -9.47 -26.40
CA GLU A 770 14.18 -10.80 -26.95
C GLU A 770 13.09 -10.83 -28.01
N VAL A 771 12.18 -9.84 -28.06
CA VAL A 771 11.12 -9.77 -29.09
C VAL A 771 11.68 -9.48 -30.48
N GLU A 772 12.88 -8.86 -30.59
CA GLU A 772 13.58 -8.63 -31.86
C GLU A 772 13.98 -9.94 -32.57
N LYS A 773 14.06 -11.04 -31.83
CA LYS A 773 14.40 -12.37 -32.35
C LYS A 773 13.18 -13.15 -32.85
N THR A 774 11.98 -12.58 -32.73
CA THR A 774 10.71 -13.20 -33.06
C THR A 774 9.91 -12.23 -33.92
N ASN A 775 8.97 -12.73 -34.75
CA ASN A 775 8.00 -11.86 -35.39
C ASN A 775 7.02 -11.31 -34.34
N PHE A 776 7.39 -10.20 -33.69
CA PHE A 776 6.50 -9.51 -32.78
C PHE A 776 5.69 -8.49 -33.56
N LEU A 777 4.39 -8.76 -33.72
CA LEU A 777 3.47 -7.96 -34.55
C LEU A 777 2.60 -7.09 -33.63
N TYR A 778 2.71 -5.78 -33.79
CA TYR A 778 1.95 -4.81 -33.01
C TYR A 778 1.37 -3.67 -33.89
N PRO A 779 0.64 -4.04 -34.94
CA PRO A 779 0.06 -3.03 -35.86
C PRO A 779 -0.94 -2.14 -35.12
N HIS A 780 -1.03 -0.88 -35.58
CA HIS A 780 -2.08 0.03 -35.19
C HIS A 780 -3.35 -0.27 -35.97
N LEU A 781 -4.36 -0.82 -35.31
CA LEU A 781 -5.59 -1.27 -35.92
C LEU A 781 -6.79 -0.45 -35.51
N GLY A 782 -7.58 -0.03 -36.49
CA GLY A 782 -8.93 0.50 -36.31
C GLY A 782 -9.98 -0.56 -36.65
N ILE A 783 -11.01 -0.68 -35.81
CA ILE A 783 -12.09 -1.68 -35.95
C ILE A 783 -13.36 -1.15 -36.61
N GLU A 784 -13.42 0.13 -36.91
CA GLU A 784 -14.61 0.78 -37.50
C GLU A 784 -14.81 0.44 -38.99
N ASN A 785 -13.70 0.20 -39.71
CA ASN A 785 -13.73 -0.12 -41.12
C ASN A 785 -13.18 -1.52 -41.38
N HIS A 786 -14.08 -2.51 -41.50
CA HIS A 786 -13.73 -3.93 -41.67
C HIS A 786 -12.84 -4.18 -42.88
N LYS A 787 -13.02 -3.43 -43.96
CA LYS A 787 -12.21 -3.60 -45.18
C LYS A 787 -10.78 -3.13 -44.99
N LEU A 788 -10.60 -1.94 -44.41
CA LEU A 788 -9.29 -1.40 -44.09
C LEU A 788 -8.58 -2.30 -43.06
N PHE A 789 -9.30 -2.77 -42.06
CA PHE A 789 -8.80 -3.73 -41.07
C PHE A 789 -8.28 -4.99 -41.77
N ALA A 790 -9.07 -5.59 -42.66
CA ALA A 790 -8.66 -6.80 -43.38
C ALA A 790 -7.45 -6.56 -44.28
N GLU A 791 -7.35 -5.39 -44.96
CA GLU A 791 -6.19 -5.01 -45.76
C GLU A 791 -4.92 -4.89 -44.88
N GLN A 792 -5.01 -4.22 -43.74
CA GLN A 792 -3.88 -4.09 -42.79
C GLN A 792 -3.45 -5.46 -42.27
N MET A 793 -4.39 -6.27 -41.82
CA MET A 793 -4.10 -7.62 -41.31
C MET A 793 -3.49 -8.53 -42.42
N TYR A 794 -3.93 -8.39 -43.65
CA TYR A 794 -3.31 -9.13 -44.77
C TYR A 794 -1.84 -8.71 -44.94
N GLU A 795 -1.53 -7.42 -44.96
CA GLU A 795 -0.17 -6.95 -45.11
C GLU A 795 0.76 -7.44 -43.98
N GLU A 796 0.29 -7.45 -42.74
CA GLU A 796 1.03 -7.94 -41.57
C GLU A 796 1.32 -9.46 -41.67
N PHE A 797 0.36 -10.26 -42.15
CA PHE A 797 0.44 -11.71 -42.05
C PHE A 797 0.79 -12.45 -43.35
N LYS A 798 0.83 -11.76 -44.50
CA LYS A 798 1.08 -12.38 -45.82
C LYS A 798 2.39 -13.16 -45.88
N ASN A 799 3.42 -12.76 -45.12
CA ASN A 799 4.73 -13.44 -45.09
C ASN A 799 4.84 -14.48 -43.96
N ILE A 800 3.86 -14.53 -43.04
CA ILE A 800 3.87 -15.42 -41.87
C ILE A 800 2.94 -16.59 -42.10
N ILE A 801 1.75 -16.33 -42.65
CA ILE A 801 0.77 -17.39 -42.96
C ILE A 801 0.99 -17.87 -44.41
N PRO A 802 1.45 -19.11 -44.63
CA PRO A 802 1.71 -19.62 -45.97
C PRO A 802 0.49 -19.56 -46.87
N LYS A 803 0.65 -19.04 -48.09
CA LYS A 803 -0.39 -18.94 -49.12
C LYS A 803 -1.64 -18.17 -48.72
N LEU A 804 -1.50 -17.21 -47.77
CA LEU A 804 -2.60 -16.34 -47.40
C LEU A 804 -3.07 -15.48 -48.58
N THR A 805 -4.37 -15.36 -48.80
CA THR A 805 -4.99 -14.49 -49.79
C THR A 805 -5.77 -13.35 -49.14
N LYS A 806 -5.90 -12.22 -49.83
CA LYS A 806 -6.71 -11.07 -49.31
C LYS A 806 -8.16 -11.49 -49.08
N LYS A 807 -8.73 -12.33 -49.97
CA LYS A 807 -10.08 -12.80 -49.83
C LYS A 807 -10.32 -13.67 -48.59
N GLU A 808 -9.36 -14.56 -48.27
CA GLU A 808 -9.43 -15.34 -47.02
C GLU A 808 -9.39 -14.41 -45.79
N MET A 809 -8.54 -13.38 -45.81
CA MET A 809 -8.47 -12.41 -44.71
C MET A 809 -9.78 -11.62 -44.56
N GLU A 810 -10.37 -11.15 -45.67
CA GLU A 810 -11.67 -10.47 -45.67
C GLU A 810 -12.79 -11.35 -45.08
N GLN A 811 -12.87 -12.60 -45.52
CA GLN A 811 -13.87 -13.56 -45.01
C GLN A 811 -13.65 -13.89 -43.53
N ALA A 812 -12.42 -14.09 -43.12
CA ALA A 812 -12.08 -14.35 -41.71
C ALA A 812 -12.41 -13.13 -40.82
N THR A 813 -12.13 -11.91 -41.32
CA THR A 813 -12.45 -10.66 -40.64
C THR A 813 -13.96 -10.53 -40.37
N GLU A 814 -14.80 -10.69 -41.40
CA GLU A 814 -16.27 -10.59 -41.26
C GLU A 814 -16.80 -11.62 -40.24
N LYS A 815 -16.27 -12.85 -40.30
CA LYS A 815 -16.63 -13.90 -39.37
C LYS A 815 -16.22 -13.56 -37.94
N ALA A 816 -15.03 -12.99 -37.76
CA ALA A 816 -14.52 -12.59 -36.44
C ALA A 816 -15.39 -11.48 -35.82
N PHE A 817 -15.79 -10.46 -36.59
CA PHE A 817 -16.71 -9.42 -36.12
C PHE A 817 -18.04 -10.00 -35.66
N LYS A 818 -18.62 -10.89 -36.51
CA LYS A 818 -19.87 -11.58 -36.17
C LYS A 818 -19.76 -12.38 -34.87
N THR A 819 -18.70 -13.18 -34.71
CA THR A 819 -18.44 -13.98 -33.51
C THR A 819 -18.28 -13.11 -32.27
N TYR A 820 -17.63 -11.97 -32.40
CA TYR A 820 -17.50 -11.03 -31.28
C TYR A 820 -18.86 -10.46 -30.83
N HIS A 821 -19.70 -10.05 -31.76
CA HIS A 821 -21.02 -9.53 -31.42
C HIS A 821 -21.92 -10.61 -30.79
N GLU A 822 -21.87 -11.84 -31.28
CA GLU A 822 -22.59 -12.98 -30.72
C GLU A 822 -22.08 -13.27 -29.26
N TYR A 823 -20.79 -13.21 -29.05
CA TYR A 823 -20.19 -13.35 -27.70
C TYR A 823 -20.71 -12.26 -26.75
N ARG A 824 -20.69 -11.01 -27.17
CA ARG A 824 -21.18 -9.88 -26.37
C ARG A 824 -22.66 -10.04 -26.00
N GLU A 825 -23.45 -10.44 -26.95
CA GLU A 825 -24.87 -10.68 -26.71
C GLU A 825 -25.12 -11.87 -25.77
N THR A 826 -24.33 -12.93 -25.87
CA THR A 826 -24.36 -14.07 -24.93
C THR A 826 -24.10 -13.63 -23.50
N VAL A 827 -23.09 -12.75 -23.28
CA VAL A 827 -22.80 -12.20 -21.96
C VAL A 827 -23.97 -11.37 -21.42
N ARG A 828 -24.61 -10.53 -22.24
CA ARG A 828 -25.78 -9.72 -21.84
C ARG A 828 -27.02 -10.55 -21.53
N GLN A 829 -27.29 -11.56 -22.33
CA GLN A 829 -28.40 -12.48 -22.09
C GLN A 829 -28.24 -13.25 -20.80
N GLU A 830 -27.03 -13.74 -20.51
CA GLU A 830 -26.75 -14.38 -19.25
C GLU A 830 -26.87 -13.40 -18.08
N GLY A 831 -26.40 -12.17 -18.24
CA GLY A 831 -26.57 -11.10 -17.23
C GLY A 831 -28.05 -10.88 -16.90
N SER A 832 -28.90 -10.79 -17.92
CA SER A 832 -30.35 -10.64 -17.74
C SER A 832 -30.97 -11.85 -17.03
N ARG A 833 -30.54 -13.08 -17.37
CA ARG A 833 -30.96 -14.29 -16.68
C ARG A 833 -30.58 -14.27 -15.19
N VAL A 834 -29.36 -13.86 -14.90
CA VAL A 834 -28.84 -13.75 -13.52
C VAL A 834 -29.60 -12.71 -12.71
N LEU A 835 -29.89 -11.56 -13.30
CA LEU A 835 -30.67 -10.48 -12.65
C LEU A 835 -32.09 -10.95 -12.33
N LYS A 836 -32.72 -11.62 -13.27
CA LYS A 836 -34.06 -12.20 -13.07
C LYS A 836 -34.06 -13.26 -11.96
N PHE A 837 -33.07 -14.14 -11.95
CA PHE A 837 -32.88 -15.11 -10.86
C PHE A 837 -32.77 -14.42 -9.49
N ALA A 838 -32.00 -13.36 -9.39
CA ALA A 838 -31.82 -12.62 -8.14
C ALA A 838 -33.13 -11.97 -7.67
N GLU A 839 -33.91 -11.40 -8.60
CA GLU A 839 -35.21 -10.79 -8.32
C GLU A 839 -36.23 -11.85 -7.84
N GLU A 840 -36.38 -12.97 -8.55
CA GLU A 840 -37.30 -14.04 -8.21
C GLU A 840 -36.99 -14.70 -6.85
N ASN A 841 -35.74 -14.71 -6.44
CA ASN A 841 -35.30 -15.35 -5.20
C ASN A 841 -34.94 -14.33 -4.08
N ASN A 842 -35.16 -13.05 -4.33
CA ASN A 842 -34.88 -11.95 -3.39
C ASN A 842 -33.42 -11.91 -2.89
N TYR A 843 -32.46 -12.21 -3.77
CA TYR A 843 -31.05 -12.09 -3.45
C TYR A 843 -30.52 -10.67 -3.73
N PRO A 844 -29.66 -10.12 -2.86
CA PRO A 844 -29.00 -8.87 -3.13
C PRO A 844 -27.97 -9.02 -4.27
N VAL A 845 -27.91 -8.02 -5.15
CA VAL A 845 -27.05 -8.03 -6.34
C VAL A 845 -25.93 -7.03 -6.18
N ILE A 846 -24.70 -7.44 -6.47
CA ILE A 846 -23.57 -6.54 -6.66
C ILE A 846 -23.26 -6.44 -8.15
N ILE A 847 -23.32 -5.21 -8.66
CA ILE A 847 -22.76 -4.90 -9.96
C ILE A 847 -21.27 -4.62 -9.77
N LEU A 848 -20.43 -5.51 -10.28
CA LEU A 848 -18.96 -5.38 -10.19
C LEU A 848 -18.50 -4.51 -11.36
N ALA A 849 -18.38 -3.21 -11.13
CA ALA A 849 -17.88 -2.27 -12.12
C ALA A 849 -16.36 -2.40 -12.26
N SER A 850 -15.93 -2.84 -13.43
CA SER A 850 -14.56 -3.26 -13.65
C SER A 850 -14.17 -3.10 -15.12
N ARG A 851 -13.02 -3.63 -15.51
CA ARG A 851 -12.61 -3.73 -16.92
C ARG A 851 -12.59 -5.18 -17.37
N PRO A 852 -12.67 -5.48 -18.66
CA PRO A 852 -12.74 -6.85 -19.16
C PRO A 852 -11.64 -7.78 -18.63
N TYR A 853 -10.43 -7.28 -18.45
CA TYR A 853 -9.28 -8.04 -17.94
C TYR A 853 -9.28 -8.25 -16.42
N HIS A 854 -10.22 -7.65 -15.68
CA HIS A 854 -10.36 -7.89 -14.24
C HIS A 854 -11.01 -9.25 -13.92
N ILE A 855 -11.41 -10.03 -14.92
CA ILE A 855 -11.77 -11.44 -14.72
C ILE A 855 -10.54 -12.34 -14.53
N ASP A 856 -9.33 -11.86 -14.87
CA ASP A 856 -8.09 -12.60 -14.66
C ASP A 856 -7.93 -12.98 -13.18
N PRO A 857 -7.64 -14.23 -12.84
CA PRO A 857 -7.60 -14.68 -11.45
C PRO A 857 -6.49 -14.03 -10.61
N GLU A 858 -5.39 -13.60 -11.22
CA GLU A 858 -4.31 -12.89 -10.51
C GLU A 858 -4.67 -11.42 -10.28
N ILE A 859 -5.43 -10.80 -11.18
CA ILE A 859 -5.92 -9.42 -11.04
C ILE A 859 -7.12 -9.36 -10.09
N ASN A 860 -8.07 -10.28 -10.24
CA ASN A 860 -9.28 -10.33 -9.43
C ASN A 860 -9.02 -10.68 -7.96
N HIS A 861 -7.93 -11.40 -7.68
CA HIS A 861 -7.57 -11.89 -6.33
C HIS A 861 -8.66 -12.71 -5.63
N GLY A 862 -9.70 -13.18 -6.34
CA GLY A 862 -10.81 -13.94 -5.78
C GLY A 862 -11.90 -13.09 -5.13
N LEU A 863 -11.97 -11.80 -5.44
CA LEU A 863 -13.01 -10.88 -4.96
C LEU A 863 -14.42 -11.33 -5.34
N ASP A 864 -14.59 -11.88 -6.53
CA ASP A 864 -15.83 -12.47 -6.97
C ASP A 864 -16.33 -13.58 -6.03
N ARG A 865 -15.44 -14.48 -5.64
CA ARG A 865 -15.78 -15.56 -4.71
C ARG A 865 -16.03 -15.07 -3.29
N LEU A 866 -15.30 -14.03 -2.87
CA LEU A 866 -15.54 -13.40 -1.59
C LEU A 866 -16.95 -12.78 -1.55
N LEU A 867 -17.37 -12.07 -2.59
CA LEU A 867 -18.73 -11.52 -2.69
C LEU A 867 -19.79 -12.63 -2.67
N ASN A 868 -19.62 -13.72 -3.42
CA ASN A 868 -20.55 -14.85 -3.36
C ASN A 868 -20.61 -15.46 -1.96
N SER A 869 -19.49 -15.54 -1.22
CA SER A 869 -19.49 -16.07 0.15
C SER A 869 -20.30 -15.19 1.12
N LEU A 870 -20.44 -13.91 0.80
CA LEU A 870 -21.29 -12.96 1.52
C LEU A 870 -22.75 -12.96 1.02
N GLN A 871 -23.15 -13.98 0.25
CA GLN A 871 -24.50 -14.17 -0.26
C GLN A 871 -24.96 -13.13 -1.28
N PHE A 872 -24.04 -12.54 -2.03
CA PHE A 872 -24.37 -11.68 -3.15
C PHE A 872 -24.38 -12.42 -4.48
N VAL A 873 -25.36 -12.12 -5.34
CA VAL A 873 -25.34 -12.43 -6.76
C VAL A 873 -24.45 -11.40 -7.47
N ILE A 874 -23.60 -11.85 -8.41
CA ILE A 874 -22.61 -10.98 -9.04
C ILE A 874 -22.90 -10.84 -10.52
N VAL A 875 -23.02 -9.59 -10.97
CA VAL A 875 -23.15 -9.21 -12.38
C VAL A 875 -22.02 -8.23 -12.74
N THR A 876 -21.41 -8.39 -13.92
CA THR A 876 -20.37 -7.47 -14.40
C THR A 876 -20.99 -6.32 -15.20
N GLU A 877 -20.31 -5.19 -15.28
CA GLU A 877 -20.77 -3.98 -15.96
C GLU A 877 -21.12 -4.20 -17.45
N ASP A 878 -20.38 -5.09 -18.12
CA ASP A 878 -20.53 -5.42 -19.53
C ASP A 878 -21.66 -6.41 -19.82
N ALA A 879 -22.24 -7.00 -18.78
CA ALA A 879 -23.40 -7.87 -18.84
C ALA A 879 -24.73 -7.10 -18.79
N LEU A 880 -24.68 -5.78 -18.60
CA LEU A 880 -25.85 -4.91 -18.58
C LEU A 880 -26.13 -4.35 -19.97
N TYR A 881 -27.39 -4.26 -20.35
CA TYR A 881 -27.80 -3.47 -21.49
C TYR A 881 -27.69 -1.97 -21.18
N PRO A 882 -27.48 -1.11 -22.19
CA PRO A 882 -27.55 0.32 -22.03
C PRO A 882 -28.88 0.78 -21.41
N VAL A 883 -28.82 1.59 -20.37
CA VAL A 883 -30.01 2.15 -19.71
C VAL A 883 -30.65 3.24 -20.57
N GLU A 884 -29.81 4.04 -21.20
CA GLU A 884 -30.18 5.12 -22.11
C GLU A 884 -29.07 5.25 -23.17
N GLY A 885 -29.21 6.12 -24.13
CA GLY A 885 -28.17 6.40 -25.12
C GLY A 885 -26.94 7.06 -24.49
N LYS A 886 -26.40 8.09 -25.08
CA LYS A 886 -25.24 8.80 -24.52
C LYS A 886 -25.52 9.31 -23.11
N LEU A 887 -24.69 8.86 -22.18
CA LEU A 887 -24.76 9.27 -20.78
C LEU A 887 -24.17 10.65 -20.61
N THR A 888 -24.92 11.54 -19.97
CA THR A 888 -24.40 12.88 -19.61
C THR A 888 -23.54 12.79 -18.38
N THR A 889 -22.30 13.23 -18.49
CA THR A 889 -21.28 13.26 -17.43
C THR A 889 -20.70 14.65 -17.27
N LYS A 890 -20.10 14.96 -16.10
CA LYS A 890 -19.46 16.26 -15.85
C LYS A 890 -18.21 16.49 -16.70
N THR A 891 -17.55 15.42 -17.07
CA THR A 891 -16.39 15.42 -17.97
C THR A 891 -16.77 14.72 -19.26
N LEU A 892 -16.02 14.95 -20.35
CA LEU A 892 -16.24 14.27 -21.61
C LEU A 892 -16.18 12.74 -21.44
N ASN A 893 -17.26 12.06 -21.77
CA ASN A 893 -17.38 10.61 -21.69
C ASN A 893 -16.75 9.94 -22.92
N GLN A 894 -15.42 9.79 -22.92
CA GLN A 894 -14.68 9.37 -24.11
C GLN A 894 -14.01 7.98 -24.00
N TRP A 895 -14.09 7.32 -22.84
CA TRP A 895 -13.40 6.06 -22.61
C TRP A 895 -14.38 4.90 -22.61
N GLY A 896 -14.29 4.00 -23.58
CA GLY A 896 -15.30 2.95 -23.82
C GLY A 896 -15.58 2.05 -22.60
N TYR A 897 -14.54 1.54 -21.94
CA TYR A 897 -14.71 0.71 -20.75
C TYR A 897 -15.26 1.49 -19.53
N HIS A 898 -14.90 2.74 -19.40
CA HIS A 898 -15.37 3.58 -18.27
C HIS A 898 -16.82 4.04 -18.49
N ALA A 899 -17.25 4.23 -19.73
CA ALA A 899 -18.65 4.49 -20.05
C ALA A 899 -19.58 3.36 -19.59
N ARG A 900 -19.13 2.10 -19.67
CA ARG A 900 -19.86 0.95 -19.11
C ARG A 900 -20.04 1.07 -17.59
N MET A 901 -19.05 1.60 -16.87
CA MET A 901 -19.13 1.82 -15.41
C MET A 901 -20.15 2.90 -15.07
N TYR A 902 -20.24 3.96 -15.87
CA TYR A 902 -21.29 4.98 -15.73
C TYR A 902 -22.68 4.39 -16.01
N ASN A 903 -22.80 3.55 -17.05
CA ASN A 903 -24.04 2.82 -17.35
C ASN A 903 -24.44 1.91 -16.17
N ALA A 904 -23.48 1.19 -15.59
CA ALA A 904 -23.71 0.34 -14.42
C ALA A 904 -24.16 1.14 -13.21
N ALA A 905 -23.54 2.29 -12.92
CA ALA A 905 -23.94 3.18 -11.83
C ALA A 905 -25.37 3.72 -12.05
N LYS A 906 -25.70 4.12 -13.28
CA LYS A 906 -27.05 4.55 -13.64
C LYS A 906 -28.07 3.42 -13.47
N TYR A 907 -27.73 2.21 -13.91
CA TYR A 907 -28.57 1.02 -13.74
C TYR A 907 -28.86 0.76 -12.27
N VAL A 908 -27.80 0.69 -11.43
CA VAL A 908 -27.92 0.47 -9.97
C VAL A 908 -28.77 1.56 -9.31
N SER A 909 -28.63 2.81 -9.74
CA SER A 909 -29.39 3.95 -9.18
C SER A 909 -30.93 3.80 -9.36
N GLN A 910 -31.39 2.95 -10.27
CA GLN A 910 -32.79 2.71 -10.56
C GLN A 910 -33.36 1.47 -9.85
N HIS A 911 -32.53 0.64 -9.21
CA HIS A 911 -32.94 -0.63 -8.60
C HIS A 911 -32.64 -0.68 -7.11
N LYS A 912 -33.60 -1.03 -6.27
CA LYS A 912 -33.45 -0.99 -4.81
C LYS A 912 -32.46 -2.02 -4.26
N ASN A 913 -32.58 -3.27 -4.69
CA ASN A 913 -31.80 -4.41 -4.15
C ASN A 913 -30.46 -4.62 -4.84
N MET A 914 -29.86 -3.53 -5.32
CA MET A 914 -28.58 -3.57 -6.04
C MET A 914 -27.64 -2.50 -5.53
N GLU A 915 -26.37 -2.86 -5.37
CA GLU A 915 -25.29 -1.92 -5.06
C GLU A 915 -24.12 -2.13 -6.02
N LEU A 916 -23.20 -1.16 -6.07
CA LEU A 916 -22.06 -1.18 -6.98
C LEU A 916 -20.76 -1.30 -6.21
N VAL A 917 -19.92 -2.25 -6.63
CA VAL A 917 -18.54 -2.38 -6.19
C VAL A 917 -17.62 -2.06 -7.36
N HIS A 918 -16.80 -1.03 -7.21
CA HIS A 918 -15.91 -0.53 -8.26
C HIS A 918 -14.47 -1.02 -8.04
N LEU A 919 -13.94 -1.76 -9.00
CA LEU A 919 -12.55 -2.20 -9.00
C LEU A 919 -11.67 -1.15 -9.69
N VAL A 920 -10.75 -0.56 -8.95
CA VAL A 920 -9.86 0.50 -9.43
C VAL A 920 -8.40 0.09 -9.32
N SER A 921 -7.58 0.56 -10.26
CA SER A 921 -6.13 0.30 -10.25
C SER A 921 -5.39 1.46 -9.57
N PHE A 922 -4.38 1.13 -8.76
CA PHE A 922 -3.52 2.14 -8.17
C PHE A 922 -2.79 2.94 -9.27
N GLY A 923 -2.72 4.25 -9.09
CA GLY A 923 -2.02 5.16 -10.03
C GLY A 923 -2.74 5.41 -11.36
N CYS A 924 -3.94 4.84 -11.57
CA CYS A 924 -4.69 5.06 -12.80
C CYS A 924 -5.37 6.44 -12.80
N GLY A 925 -4.88 7.35 -13.64
CA GLY A 925 -5.46 8.70 -13.76
C GLY A 925 -6.89 8.72 -14.28
N ILE A 926 -7.28 7.75 -15.11
CA ILE A 926 -8.66 7.64 -15.62
C ILE A 926 -9.60 7.18 -14.51
N ASP A 927 -9.16 6.25 -13.66
CA ASP A 927 -9.96 5.84 -12.49
C ASP A 927 -10.22 7.00 -11.53
N ALA A 928 -9.26 7.92 -11.40
CA ALA A 928 -9.45 9.09 -10.54
C ALA A 928 -10.65 9.95 -10.98
N ILE A 929 -10.90 10.05 -12.31
CA ILE A 929 -12.07 10.76 -12.87
C ILE A 929 -13.33 9.87 -12.77
N THR A 930 -13.19 8.60 -13.14
CA THR A 930 -14.33 7.67 -13.21
C THR A 930 -14.94 7.42 -11.83
N THR A 931 -14.12 7.33 -10.78
CA THR A 931 -14.60 7.11 -9.41
C THR A 931 -15.48 8.27 -8.93
N ASP A 932 -15.08 9.51 -9.20
CA ASP A 932 -15.88 10.68 -8.81
C ASP A 932 -17.22 10.73 -9.53
N GLU A 933 -17.24 10.46 -10.83
CA GLU A 933 -18.47 10.44 -11.63
C GLU A 933 -19.42 9.31 -11.21
N VAL A 934 -18.91 8.08 -11.04
CA VAL A 934 -19.70 6.94 -10.55
C VAL A 934 -20.30 7.24 -9.18
N GLN A 935 -19.48 7.81 -8.27
CA GLN A 935 -19.93 8.18 -6.94
C GLN A 935 -21.05 9.24 -6.98
N ASP A 936 -20.92 10.25 -7.82
CA ASP A 936 -21.93 11.30 -7.95
C ASP A 936 -23.25 10.74 -8.51
N ILE A 937 -23.20 9.85 -9.51
CA ILE A 937 -24.39 9.18 -10.03
C ILE A 937 -25.12 8.40 -8.93
N LEU A 938 -24.38 7.59 -8.15
CA LEU A 938 -24.95 6.76 -7.10
C LEU A 938 -25.51 7.59 -5.94
N ARG A 939 -24.76 8.60 -5.46
CA ARG A 939 -25.18 9.49 -4.37
C ARG A 939 -26.44 10.27 -4.71
N SER A 940 -26.63 10.64 -5.98
CA SER A 940 -27.86 11.34 -6.42
C SER A 940 -29.14 10.56 -6.14
N LYS A 941 -29.06 9.25 -5.87
CA LYS A 941 -30.14 8.32 -5.60
C LYS A 941 -29.98 7.57 -4.28
N ASN A 942 -29.18 8.09 -3.33
CA ASN A 942 -28.91 7.50 -2.03
C ASN A 942 -28.36 6.05 -2.11
N LYS A 943 -27.60 5.73 -3.14
CA LYS A 943 -26.92 4.45 -3.29
C LYS A 943 -25.53 4.46 -2.66
N LEU A 944 -25.10 3.33 -2.13
CA LEU A 944 -23.77 3.16 -1.56
C LEU A 944 -22.72 3.07 -2.68
N TYR A 945 -21.57 3.66 -2.44
CA TYR A 945 -20.41 3.52 -3.32
C TYR A 945 -19.26 2.81 -2.60
N THR A 946 -18.92 1.62 -3.09
CA THR A 946 -17.83 0.82 -2.53
C THR A 946 -16.71 0.69 -3.56
N GLN A 947 -15.55 1.24 -3.24
CA GLN A 947 -14.34 1.18 -4.07
C GLN A 947 -13.36 0.16 -3.52
N LEU A 948 -12.87 -0.74 -4.37
CA LEU A 948 -11.81 -1.70 -4.03
C LEU A 948 -10.61 -1.47 -4.94
N LYS A 949 -9.44 -1.32 -4.34
CA LYS A 949 -8.18 -1.16 -5.06
C LYS A 949 -7.59 -2.52 -5.42
N ILE A 950 -7.17 -2.65 -6.68
CA ILE A 950 -6.44 -3.80 -7.21
C ILE A 950 -4.99 -3.41 -7.38
N ASP A 951 -4.09 -4.26 -6.87
CA ASP A 951 -2.66 -4.06 -6.93
C ASP A 951 -1.89 -5.39 -7.00
N GLU A 952 -0.55 -5.36 -7.01
CA GLU A 952 0.30 -6.55 -6.99
C GLU A 952 0.13 -7.39 -5.72
N VAL A 953 -0.33 -6.79 -4.66
CA VAL A 953 -0.50 -7.44 -3.37
C VAL A 953 -1.93 -7.90 -3.21
N SER A 954 -2.08 -9.15 -2.82
CA SER A 954 -3.36 -9.87 -2.78
C SER A 954 -3.91 -10.07 -1.37
N ASN A 955 -3.72 -9.11 -0.47
CA ASN A 955 -4.34 -9.21 0.85
C ASN A 955 -5.79 -8.76 0.79
N LEU A 956 -6.70 -9.72 0.88
CA LEU A 956 -8.15 -9.48 0.84
C LEU A 956 -8.74 -8.99 2.18
N GLY A 957 -7.95 -8.82 3.23
CA GLY A 957 -8.45 -8.40 4.55
C GLY A 957 -9.22 -7.09 4.50
N ALA A 958 -8.60 -6.05 3.92
CA ALA A 958 -9.23 -4.74 3.75
C ALA A 958 -10.48 -4.80 2.86
N ALA A 959 -10.41 -5.56 1.75
CA ALA A 959 -11.56 -5.77 0.87
C ALA A 959 -12.71 -6.47 1.60
N LYS A 960 -12.41 -7.48 2.42
CA LYS A 960 -13.38 -8.22 3.21
C LYS A 960 -14.11 -7.30 4.22
N ILE A 961 -13.38 -6.44 4.90
CA ILE A 961 -13.95 -5.47 5.84
C ILE A 961 -14.92 -4.53 5.12
N ARG A 962 -14.51 -3.96 3.98
CA ARG A 962 -15.36 -3.06 3.17
C ARG A 962 -16.62 -3.75 2.68
N LEU A 963 -16.51 -4.98 2.17
CA LEU A 963 -17.65 -5.74 1.67
C LEU A 963 -18.59 -6.19 2.80
N ARG A 964 -18.07 -6.56 3.97
CA ARG A 964 -18.90 -6.84 5.15
C ARG A 964 -19.59 -5.58 5.67
N SER A 965 -18.91 -4.43 5.64
CA SER A 965 -19.53 -3.15 6.00
C SER A 965 -20.66 -2.79 5.03
N LEU A 966 -20.43 -2.98 3.71
CA LEU A 966 -21.48 -2.82 2.71
C LEU A 966 -22.69 -3.72 3.00
N GLN A 967 -22.45 -5.01 3.27
CA GLN A 967 -23.52 -5.97 3.60
C GLN A 967 -24.29 -5.56 4.86
N ALA A 968 -23.58 -5.12 5.91
CA ALA A 968 -24.21 -4.69 7.16
C ALA A 968 -25.08 -3.45 6.93
N THR A 969 -24.57 -2.45 6.20
CA THR A 969 -25.32 -1.23 5.88
C THR A 969 -26.55 -1.52 5.00
N MET A 970 -26.45 -2.43 4.03
CA MET A 970 -27.61 -2.86 3.24
C MET A 970 -28.71 -3.46 4.12
N LYS A 971 -28.35 -4.33 5.07
CA LYS A 971 -29.29 -4.94 6.02
C LYS A 971 -29.94 -3.89 6.94
N GLU A 972 -29.20 -2.89 7.41
CA GLU A 972 -29.75 -1.81 8.25
C GLU A 972 -30.74 -0.94 7.47
N ARG A 973 -30.53 -0.73 6.17
CA ARG A 973 -31.45 0.05 5.31
C ARG A 973 -32.71 -0.71 4.94
N GLU A 974 -32.72 -2.05 5.05
CA GLU A 974 -33.91 -2.88 4.84
C GLU A 974 -34.80 -2.99 6.08
N MET A 975 -34.23 -2.79 7.27
CA MET A 975 -34.96 -2.73 8.56
C MET A 975 -35.55 -1.36 8.82
#